data_8774e926e8caf0caeb4c5e74a3cad5d8
#
_entry.id   8774e926e8caf0caeb4c5e74a3cad5d8
#
_cell.length_a   1.000
_cell.length_b   1.000
_cell.length_c   1.000
_cell.angle_alpha   90.00
_cell.angle_beta   90.00
_cell.angle_gamma   90.00
#
_symmetry.space_group_name_H-M   'P 1'
#
loop_
_entity.id
_entity.type
_entity.pdbx_description
1 polymer ?
#
loop_
_entity_poly.entity_id
_entity_poly.type
_entity_poly.pdbx_seq_one_letter_code
_entity_poly.pdbx_strand_id
1 'polypeptide(L)'
;MGSRRMGASTITMQLARMRLKLRTNTFEGKIRQIWHALRYETHYSKDEILEAYLNLAPYGGNVEGAGAASRVWFHKPPSMLSAAEAASLAVIPQNPVKRRPMAAGNTELDDARIRLGLAMIRAGALSERLSEPVRASIEVFEPENLPMLAPHYSRMVLKKSKGGPVRGTLRIALQSSMESLVRETIARLKPWGVRNAALAVVDSRDRSLIALVGSADWSDASIAGEVNAWTARRSPGSTLKPFVYGLALDQGLIHEKTVLIDRPQSFGGWAPENADGSFRGPLSAEDALVLSRNLPAADLERQLNPGLYELLQKSGVKLPHEKSWYGLSIVLGGAEVTMGDLAKLYAMLADDALLRPIRILQNERAEAEGSVLSPEAAFVLKRMLASRNEFITAGGAKRELLYKTGTSNGWRDAWTAGSVGPYVIVVWLGNFSGAPNPQLQGASLAAPLFKAAAARIASDPSFDWPAARIPQDEIDEKKLRVARETVCTATGELDTSLCPEKTLSWILPGKTSVKSTGVFREILVRESTGLRACAAGPGVKKVVWEFWPTHFQKVFLEAGIVKRPPPPYEAGCEAVSGVPGGRPPAIVSPREGTVLYAVGNAEAARTLLRAGTDPDAKFVYWYSGNTFIGVSPTGKPLEWRATPGTHRLTATDDLGRSTTRTLVVRRQ
;
A
#
# COMPACT_ATOMS: atom_id res chain seq x y z
N MET A 1 -50.85 41.06 -36.27
CA MET A 1 -50.74 40.82 -34.78
C MET A 1 -50.83 39.35 -34.53
N GLY A 2 -49.70 38.68 -34.36
CA GLY A 2 -49.66 37.24 -34.10
C GLY A 2 -50.02 36.97 -32.62
N SER A 3 -51.08 36.24 -32.36
CA SER A 3 -51.49 35.83 -31.02
C SER A 3 -50.39 34.91 -30.44
N ARG A 4 -49.71 35.40 -29.39
CA ARG A 4 -48.81 34.57 -28.59
C ARG A 4 -49.62 33.39 -28.03
N ARG A 5 -49.39 32.17 -28.51
CA ARG A 5 -49.94 30.95 -27.90
C ARG A 5 -49.46 30.87 -26.46
N MET A 6 -50.29 31.21 -25.50
CA MET A 6 -49.99 30.93 -24.09
C MET A 6 -50.13 29.43 -23.83
N GLY A 7 -49.07 28.81 -23.33
CA GLY A 7 -49.12 27.40 -22.98
C GLY A 7 -49.96 27.19 -21.72
N ALA A 8 -51.01 26.38 -21.79
CA ALA A 8 -51.91 26.06 -20.66
C ALA A 8 -51.45 24.81 -19.84
N SER A 9 -50.16 24.53 -19.76
CA SER A 9 -49.67 23.37 -19.00
C SER A 9 -49.47 23.72 -17.54
N THR A 10 -50.15 23.00 -16.64
CA THR A 10 -49.97 23.13 -15.17
C THR A 10 -48.58 22.62 -14.74
N ILE A 11 -48.21 22.97 -13.48
CA ILE A 11 -46.98 22.43 -12.85
C ILE A 11 -47.00 20.90 -12.86
N THR A 12 -48.12 20.26 -12.54
CA THR A 12 -48.30 18.81 -12.55
C THR A 12 -48.09 18.19 -13.95
N MET A 13 -48.61 18.87 -15.01
CA MET A 13 -48.34 18.44 -16.39
C MET A 13 -46.91 18.60 -16.79
N GLN A 14 -46.22 19.65 -16.32
CA GLN A 14 -44.79 19.83 -16.57
C GLN A 14 -43.96 18.76 -15.84
N LEU A 15 -44.32 18.46 -14.58
CA LEU A 15 -43.72 17.37 -13.82
C LEU A 15 -43.86 16.01 -14.55
N ALA A 16 -45.07 15.68 -15.02
CA ALA A 16 -45.33 14.45 -15.78
C ALA A 16 -44.45 14.37 -17.05
N ARG A 17 -44.32 15.49 -17.78
CA ARG A 17 -43.46 15.57 -18.97
C ARG A 17 -41.99 15.31 -18.63
N MET A 18 -41.48 15.95 -17.59
CA MET A 18 -40.05 15.82 -17.19
C MET A 18 -39.73 14.41 -16.68
N ARG A 19 -40.52 13.90 -15.74
CA ARG A 19 -40.33 12.59 -15.13
C ARG A 19 -40.39 11.45 -16.13
N LEU A 20 -41.33 11.49 -17.08
CA LEU A 20 -41.55 10.43 -18.05
C LEU A 20 -40.94 10.72 -19.43
N LYS A 21 -40.22 11.83 -19.58
CA LYS A 21 -39.57 12.27 -20.83
C LYS A 21 -40.56 12.26 -22.03
N LEU A 22 -41.81 12.72 -21.80
CA LEU A 22 -42.88 12.67 -22.79
C LEU A 22 -42.63 13.66 -23.94
N ARG A 23 -42.83 13.20 -25.18
CA ARG A 23 -42.84 14.05 -26.37
C ARG A 23 -44.20 14.72 -26.49
N THR A 24 -44.34 15.95 -26.00
CA THR A 24 -45.65 16.70 -25.89
C THR A 24 -45.93 17.59 -27.09
N ASN A 25 -45.19 17.46 -28.19
CA ASN A 25 -45.44 18.11 -29.47
C ASN A 25 -46.42 17.31 -30.35
N THR A 26 -46.83 16.10 -29.91
CA THR A 26 -47.83 15.25 -30.57
C THR A 26 -49.14 15.25 -29.76
N PHE A 27 -50.28 15.01 -30.39
CA PHE A 27 -51.58 14.91 -29.76
C PHE A 27 -51.61 13.75 -28.74
N GLU A 28 -51.11 12.60 -29.10
CA GLU A 28 -50.99 11.44 -28.18
C GLU A 28 -50.13 11.74 -26.99
N GLY A 29 -48.96 12.34 -27.16
CA GLY A 29 -48.07 12.73 -26.07
C GLY A 29 -48.71 13.76 -25.14
N LYS A 30 -49.59 14.62 -25.67
CA LYS A 30 -50.34 15.58 -24.87
C LYS A 30 -51.42 14.92 -24.02
N ILE A 31 -52.15 13.94 -24.58
CA ILE A 31 -53.12 13.14 -23.85
C ILE A 31 -52.42 12.34 -22.72
N ARG A 32 -51.33 11.67 -23.02
CA ARG A 32 -50.55 10.95 -22.01
C ARG A 32 -50.07 11.88 -20.88
N GLN A 33 -49.63 13.08 -21.21
CA GLN A 33 -49.22 14.09 -20.23
C GLN A 33 -50.37 14.45 -19.29
N ILE A 34 -51.58 14.72 -19.83
CA ILE A 34 -52.78 15.05 -19.05
C ILE A 34 -53.18 13.88 -18.14
N TRP A 35 -53.20 12.68 -18.67
CA TRP A 35 -53.56 11.48 -17.90
C TRP A 35 -52.62 11.22 -16.73
N HIS A 36 -51.32 11.34 -16.94
CA HIS A 36 -50.35 11.19 -15.86
C HIS A 36 -50.45 12.33 -14.85
N ALA A 37 -50.73 13.55 -15.31
CA ALA A 37 -50.94 14.69 -14.40
C ALA A 37 -52.16 14.45 -13.49
N LEU A 38 -53.27 13.98 -14.03
CA LEU A 38 -54.46 13.63 -13.22
C LEU A 38 -54.12 12.52 -12.20
N ARG A 39 -53.38 11.47 -12.61
CA ARG A 39 -52.96 10.45 -11.68
C ARG A 39 -52.06 10.99 -10.56
N TYR A 40 -51.19 11.94 -10.83
CA TYR A 40 -50.37 12.54 -9.78
C TYR A 40 -51.25 13.33 -8.81
N GLU A 41 -52.23 14.09 -9.29
CA GLU A 41 -53.14 14.85 -8.47
C GLU A 41 -54.03 13.97 -7.56
N THR A 42 -54.29 12.70 -7.94
CA THR A 42 -55.06 11.78 -7.12
C THR A 42 -54.23 11.01 -6.09
N HIS A 43 -52.90 10.98 -6.24
CA HIS A 43 -52.02 10.16 -5.39
C HIS A 43 -51.07 10.97 -4.51
N TYR A 44 -50.82 12.24 -4.87
CA TYR A 44 -49.87 13.11 -4.20
C TYR A 44 -50.51 14.44 -3.81
N SER A 45 -50.11 15.00 -2.70
CA SER A 45 -50.49 16.34 -2.27
C SER A 45 -49.89 17.41 -3.19
N LYS A 46 -50.43 18.63 -3.14
CA LYS A 46 -49.87 19.75 -3.89
C LYS A 46 -48.45 20.08 -3.52
N ASP A 47 -48.11 19.95 -2.24
CA ASP A 47 -46.75 20.19 -1.74
C ASP A 47 -45.74 19.14 -2.28
N GLU A 48 -46.13 17.87 -2.27
CA GLU A 48 -45.29 16.80 -2.85
C GLU A 48 -45.09 16.98 -4.37
N ILE A 49 -46.14 17.40 -5.10
CA ILE A 49 -46.07 17.72 -6.54
C ILE A 49 -45.14 18.90 -6.78
N LEU A 50 -45.28 19.97 -5.94
CA LEU A 50 -44.44 21.16 -6.05
C LEU A 50 -42.98 20.84 -5.73
N GLU A 51 -42.73 20.09 -4.68
CA GLU A 51 -41.38 19.63 -4.31
C GLU A 51 -40.73 18.81 -5.44
N ALA A 52 -41.48 17.84 -5.98
CA ALA A 52 -41.00 17.04 -7.12
C ALA A 52 -40.73 17.90 -8.37
N TYR A 53 -41.59 18.90 -8.63
CA TYR A 53 -41.39 19.85 -9.72
C TYR A 53 -40.11 20.68 -9.51
N LEU A 54 -39.94 21.28 -8.33
CA LEU A 54 -38.77 22.10 -8.01
C LEU A 54 -37.47 21.30 -8.07
N ASN A 55 -37.49 20.00 -7.77
CA ASN A 55 -36.35 19.12 -7.86
C ASN A 55 -35.99 18.66 -9.30
N LEU A 56 -36.96 18.74 -10.26
CA LEU A 56 -36.76 18.26 -11.62
C LEU A 56 -36.76 19.37 -12.67
N ALA A 57 -37.18 20.58 -12.30
CA ALA A 57 -37.29 21.70 -13.23
C ALA A 57 -35.91 22.11 -13.78
N PRO A 58 -35.78 22.43 -15.08
CA PRO A 58 -34.53 22.88 -15.69
C PRO A 58 -34.27 24.36 -15.39
N TYR A 59 -33.04 24.68 -14.99
CA TYR A 59 -32.62 26.04 -14.64
C TYR A 59 -31.54 26.62 -15.55
N GLY A 60 -31.42 26.10 -16.76
CA GLY A 60 -30.41 26.50 -17.75
C GLY A 60 -29.16 25.61 -17.76
N GLY A 61 -28.60 25.36 -18.94
CA GLY A 61 -27.52 24.39 -19.11
C GLY A 61 -27.96 22.99 -18.67
N ASN A 62 -27.11 22.32 -17.90
CA ASN A 62 -27.36 20.99 -17.31
C ASN A 62 -27.84 21.06 -15.86
N VAL A 63 -28.32 22.23 -15.41
CA VAL A 63 -28.75 22.44 -14.03
C VAL A 63 -30.21 22.03 -13.87
N GLU A 64 -30.49 21.00 -13.11
CA GLU A 64 -31.82 20.52 -12.74
C GLU A 64 -32.04 20.70 -11.24
N GLY A 65 -33.20 21.18 -10.87
CA GLY A 65 -33.60 21.39 -9.48
C GLY A 65 -33.23 22.75 -8.92
N ALA A 66 -34.19 23.37 -8.18
CA ALA A 66 -34.03 24.69 -7.57
C ALA A 66 -32.89 24.74 -6.56
N GLY A 67 -32.72 23.66 -5.77
CA GLY A 67 -31.64 23.55 -4.80
C GLY A 67 -30.24 23.51 -5.45
N ALA A 68 -30.10 22.82 -6.58
CA ALA A 68 -28.86 22.84 -7.38
C ALA A 68 -28.66 24.20 -8.02
N ALA A 69 -29.71 24.78 -8.65
CA ALA A 69 -29.66 26.09 -9.30
C ALA A 69 -29.24 27.21 -8.34
N SER A 70 -29.77 27.22 -7.11
CA SER A 70 -29.37 28.15 -6.06
C SER A 70 -27.86 28.08 -5.78
N ARG A 71 -27.31 26.88 -5.67
CA ARG A 71 -25.89 26.69 -5.40
C ARG A 71 -25.00 26.97 -6.61
N VAL A 72 -25.44 26.59 -7.81
CA VAL A 72 -24.69 26.78 -9.05
C VAL A 72 -24.63 28.26 -9.44
N TRP A 73 -25.81 28.92 -9.49
CA TRP A 73 -25.88 30.25 -10.02
C TRP A 73 -25.62 31.36 -8.99
N PHE A 74 -25.85 31.07 -7.69
CA PHE A 74 -25.75 32.08 -6.61
C PHE A 74 -24.84 31.70 -5.47
N HIS A 75 -24.22 30.49 -5.48
CA HIS A 75 -23.36 29.95 -4.43
C HIS A 75 -23.97 29.97 -3.02
N LYS A 76 -25.33 29.92 -2.95
CA LYS A 76 -26.11 29.98 -1.71
C LYS A 76 -27.04 28.79 -1.56
N PRO A 77 -27.34 28.33 -0.34
CA PRO A 77 -28.47 27.44 -0.12
C PRO A 77 -29.79 28.16 -0.41
N PRO A 78 -30.89 27.47 -0.79
CA PRO A 78 -32.16 28.08 -1.12
C PRO A 78 -32.75 29.00 -0.02
N SER A 79 -32.45 28.67 1.25
CA SER A 79 -32.93 29.48 2.41
C SER A 79 -32.27 30.85 2.55
N MET A 80 -31.18 31.11 1.82
CA MET A 80 -30.41 32.36 1.85
C MET A 80 -30.55 33.19 0.57
N LEU A 81 -31.47 32.79 -0.33
CA LEU A 81 -31.72 33.55 -1.55
C LEU A 81 -32.37 34.88 -1.24
N SER A 82 -31.95 35.95 -1.88
CA SER A 82 -32.63 37.24 -1.91
C SER A 82 -33.94 37.15 -2.71
N ALA A 83 -34.79 38.15 -2.57
CA ALA A 83 -36.04 38.23 -3.33
C ALA A 83 -35.80 38.25 -4.86
N ALA A 84 -34.74 38.93 -5.31
CA ALA A 84 -34.35 38.94 -6.73
C ALA A 84 -33.89 37.57 -7.23
N GLU A 85 -33.03 36.89 -6.46
CA GLU A 85 -32.51 35.55 -6.80
C GLU A 85 -33.65 34.50 -6.81
N ALA A 86 -34.52 34.52 -5.81
CA ALA A 86 -35.69 33.62 -5.74
C ALA A 86 -36.66 33.85 -6.91
N ALA A 87 -36.99 35.12 -7.22
CA ALA A 87 -37.83 35.47 -8.38
C ALA A 87 -37.18 35.07 -9.71
N SER A 88 -35.85 35.16 -9.81
CA SER A 88 -35.11 34.68 -10.98
C SER A 88 -35.26 33.16 -11.16
N LEU A 89 -35.07 32.37 -10.11
CA LEU A 89 -35.30 30.90 -10.19
C LEU A 89 -36.75 30.59 -10.57
N ALA A 90 -37.75 31.34 -10.08
CA ALA A 90 -39.13 31.07 -10.41
C ALA A 90 -39.47 31.27 -11.90
N VAL A 91 -38.74 32.12 -12.64
CA VAL A 91 -39.04 32.41 -14.06
C VAL A 91 -38.19 31.61 -15.05
N ILE A 92 -37.06 31.03 -14.61
CA ILE A 92 -36.16 30.28 -15.50
C ILE A 92 -36.82 29.03 -16.12
N PRO A 93 -37.56 28.16 -15.38
CA PRO A 93 -38.10 26.92 -15.93
C PRO A 93 -39.07 27.12 -17.12
N GLN A 94 -39.68 28.28 -17.25
CA GLN A 94 -40.55 28.63 -18.37
C GLN A 94 -39.76 28.75 -19.69
N ASN A 95 -38.52 29.24 -19.66
CA ASN A 95 -37.64 29.33 -20.81
C ASN A 95 -36.16 29.23 -20.39
N PRO A 96 -35.68 28.02 -20.04
CA PRO A 96 -34.39 27.84 -19.43
C PRO A 96 -33.20 28.15 -20.34
N VAL A 97 -33.42 28.18 -21.66
CA VAL A 97 -32.38 28.54 -22.63
C VAL A 97 -32.18 30.06 -22.68
N LYS A 98 -33.27 30.80 -22.85
CA LYS A 98 -33.21 32.27 -23.00
C LYS A 98 -33.03 33.01 -21.67
N ARG A 99 -33.48 32.42 -20.56
CA ARG A 99 -33.37 32.99 -19.22
C ARG A 99 -32.26 32.30 -18.38
N ARG A 100 -31.28 31.71 -19.05
CA ARG A 100 -30.11 31.16 -18.35
C ARG A 100 -29.39 32.31 -17.63
N PRO A 101 -29.11 32.19 -16.32
CA PRO A 101 -28.25 33.15 -15.63
C PRO A 101 -26.85 33.19 -16.25
N MET A 102 -26.28 34.42 -16.40
CA MET A 102 -24.96 34.67 -16.94
C MET A 102 -24.31 35.78 -16.14
N ALA A 103 -22.98 35.66 -15.88
CA ALA A 103 -22.24 36.69 -15.14
C ALA A 103 -22.22 38.05 -15.85
N ALA A 104 -22.31 38.06 -17.18
CA ALA A 104 -22.42 39.28 -17.97
C ALA A 104 -23.86 39.94 -17.91
N GLY A 105 -24.77 39.33 -17.17
CA GLY A 105 -26.19 39.74 -17.11
C GLY A 105 -27.04 39.11 -18.23
N ASN A 106 -28.36 39.09 -18.01
CA ASN A 106 -29.37 38.63 -18.97
C ASN A 106 -30.63 39.43 -18.86
N THR A 107 -30.85 40.35 -19.78
CA THR A 107 -32.00 41.28 -19.77
C THR A 107 -33.34 40.54 -19.83
N GLU A 108 -33.45 39.42 -20.56
CA GLU A 108 -34.71 38.62 -20.62
C GLU A 108 -35.05 37.96 -19.28
N LEU A 109 -34.00 37.55 -18.51
CA LEU A 109 -34.17 37.06 -17.15
C LEU A 109 -34.59 38.19 -16.22
N ASP A 110 -33.89 39.34 -16.27
CA ASP A 110 -34.17 40.48 -15.42
C ASP A 110 -35.59 41.04 -15.62
N ASP A 111 -35.97 41.23 -16.89
CA ASP A 111 -37.33 41.65 -17.22
C ASP A 111 -38.40 40.68 -16.74
N ALA A 112 -38.13 39.37 -16.85
CA ALA A 112 -39.11 38.36 -16.43
C ALA A 112 -39.25 38.32 -14.91
N ARG A 113 -38.14 38.36 -14.13
CA ARG A 113 -38.20 38.35 -12.65
C ARG A 113 -38.84 39.60 -12.06
N ILE A 114 -38.51 40.79 -12.64
CA ILE A 114 -39.10 42.07 -12.18
C ILE A 114 -40.61 42.07 -12.45
N ARG A 115 -41.04 41.65 -13.66
CA ARG A 115 -42.45 41.51 -13.98
C ARG A 115 -43.19 40.56 -13.01
N LEU A 116 -42.61 39.40 -12.71
CA LEU A 116 -43.18 38.44 -11.77
C LEU A 116 -43.26 39.03 -10.37
N GLY A 117 -42.19 39.58 -9.84
CA GLY A 117 -42.15 40.13 -8.48
C GLY A 117 -43.15 41.27 -8.28
N LEU A 118 -43.21 42.21 -9.24
CA LEU A 118 -44.20 43.29 -9.19
C LEU A 118 -45.67 42.82 -9.37
N ALA A 119 -45.89 41.74 -10.14
CA ALA A 119 -47.22 41.13 -10.25
C ALA A 119 -47.64 40.46 -8.94
N MET A 120 -46.69 39.78 -8.24
CA MET A 120 -46.97 39.17 -6.94
C MET A 120 -47.22 40.21 -5.84
N ILE A 121 -46.54 41.34 -5.86
CA ILE A 121 -46.78 42.47 -4.95
C ILE A 121 -48.19 43.04 -5.20
N ARG A 122 -48.56 43.32 -6.45
CA ARG A 122 -49.91 43.80 -6.81
C ARG A 122 -51.04 42.85 -6.43
N ALA A 123 -50.75 41.54 -6.45
CA ALA A 123 -51.67 40.49 -6.04
C ALA A 123 -51.71 40.26 -4.51
N GLY A 124 -50.94 41.01 -3.73
CA GLY A 124 -50.84 40.84 -2.28
C GLY A 124 -50.09 39.59 -1.83
N ALA A 125 -49.46 38.86 -2.75
CA ALA A 125 -48.69 37.64 -2.45
C ALA A 125 -47.28 37.95 -1.92
N LEU A 126 -46.74 39.14 -2.18
CA LEU A 126 -45.47 39.64 -1.63
C LEU A 126 -45.71 41.04 -1.02
N SER A 127 -44.98 41.37 0.03
CA SER A 127 -44.97 42.67 0.66
C SER A 127 -44.44 43.75 -0.30
N GLU A 128 -45.08 44.98 -0.29
CA GLU A 128 -44.60 46.14 -1.04
C GLU A 128 -43.15 46.52 -0.74
N ARG A 129 -42.66 46.21 0.48
CA ARG A 129 -41.29 46.42 0.90
C ARG A 129 -40.27 45.65 0.04
N LEU A 130 -40.69 44.62 -0.70
CA LEU A 130 -39.87 43.84 -1.62
C LEU A 130 -39.79 44.42 -3.03
N SER A 131 -40.42 45.57 -3.30
CA SER A 131 -40.42 46.21 -4.63
C SER A 131 -38.98 46.54 -5.10
N GLU A 132 -38.19 47.21 -4.27
CA GLU A 132 -36.78 47.48 -4.58
C GLU A 132 -35.90 46.24 -4.51
N PRO A 133 -35.99 45.38 -3.47
CA PRO A 133 -35.26 44.12 -3.45
C PRO A 133 -35.47 43.22 -4.68
N VAL A 134 -36.67 43.15 -5.27
CA VAL A 134 -36.90 42.38 -6.51
C VAL A 134 -36.21 43.01 -7.73
N ARG A 135 -36.02 44.34 -7.75
CA ARG A 135 -35.34 45.07 -8.84
C ARG A 135 -33.84 45.06 -8.71
N ALA A 136 -33.29 44.71 -7.54
CA ALA A 136 -31.86 44.72 -7.29
C ALA A 136 -31.11 43.81 -8.28
N SER A 137 -29.89 44.20 -8.61
CA SER A 137 -29.00 43.36 -9.42
C SER A 137 -28.69 42.04 -8.70
N ILE A 138 -28.54 40.98 -9.46
CA ILE A 138 -28.15 39.68 -8.94
C ILE A 138 -26.72 39.41 -9.35
N GLU A 139 -25.92 38.88 -8.43
CA GLU A 139 -24.62 38.34 -8.73
C GLU A 139 -24.78 36.89 -9.20
N VAL A 140 -24.22 36.57 -10.36
CA VAL A 140 -24.34 35.27 -11.00
C VAL A 140 -22.94 34.68 -11.18
N PHE A 141 -22.78 33.44 -10.80
CA PHE A 141 -21.53 32.67 -10.97
C PHE A 141 -21.64 31.73 -12.17
N GLU A 142 -20.55 31.51 -12.88
CA GLU A 142 -20.50 30.51 -13.94
C GLU A 142 -20.25 29.12 -13.36
N PRO A 143 -20.80 28.05 -13.96
CA PRO A 143 -20.64 26.69 -13.48
C PRO A 143 -19.18 26.21 -13.36
N GLU A 144 -18.29 26.78 -14.16
CA GLU A 144 -16.85 26.49 -14.13
C GLU A 144 -16.20 26.89 -12.81
N ASN A 145 -16.80 27.82 -12.09
CA ASN A 145 -16.31 28.30 -10.78
C ASN A 145 -16.83 27.48 -9.59
N LEU A 146 -17.58 26.42 -9.84
CA LEU A 146 -18.03 25.53 -8.77
C LEU A 146 -16.83 24.81 -8.14
N PRO A 147 -16.76 24.75 -6.80
CA PRO A 147 -15.74 23.98 -6.13
C PRO A 147 -15.88 22.50 -6.46
N MET A 148 -14.86 21.93 -7.09
CA MET A 148 -14.82 20.52 -7.44
C MET A 148 -14.07 19.74 -6.34
N LEU A 149 -14.67 19.63 -5.17
CA LEU A 149 -14.10 18.89 -4.04
C LEU A 149 -14.53 17.42 -4.06
N ALA A 150 -13.58 16.53 -3.77
CA ALA A 150 -13.80 15.09 -3.62
C ALA A 150 -14.55 14.42 -4.80
N PRO A 151 -14.25 14.69 -6.08
CA PRO A 151 -15.06 14.16 -7.20
C PRO A 151 -15.06 12.63 -7.25
N HIS A 152 -13.94 11.98 -6.97
CA HIS A 152 -13.83 10.52 -6.92
C HIS A 152 -14.67 9.90 -5.81
N TYR A 153 -14.63 10.51 -4.62
CA TYR A 153 -15.43 10.06 -3.48
C TYR A 153 -16.93 10.24 -3.76
N SER A 154 -17.32 11.41 -4.25
CA SER A 154 -18.71 11.71 -4.61
C SER A 154 -19.25 10.71 -5.63
N ARG A 155 -18.44 10.36 -6.65
CA ARG A 155 -18.81 9.35 -7.66
C ARG A 155 -19.00 7.95 -7.05
N MET A 156 -18.18 7.58 -6.06
CA MET A 156 -18.34 6.31 -5.32
C MET A 156 -19.62 6.29 -4.50
N VAL A 157 -19.92 7.38 -3.79
CA VAL A 157 -21.16 7.55 -3.01
C VAL A 157 -22.38 7.46 -3.90
N LEU A 158 -22.39 8.17 -5.03
CA LEU A 158 -23.49 8.15 -5.99
C LEU A 158 -23.78 6.74 -6.54
N LYS A 159 -22.75 5.94 -6.78
CA LYS A 159 -22.92 4.54 -7.21
C LYS A 159 -23.58 3.65 -6.15
N LYS A 160 -23.38 3.93 -4.87
CA LYS A 160 -24.00 3.21 -3.74
C LYS A 160 -25.38 3.76 -3.35
N SER A 161 -25.65 5.01 -3.68
CA SER A 161 -26.93 5.68 -3.33
C SER A 161 -28.08 5.07 -4.12
N LYS A 162 -29.19 4.82 -3.41
CA LYS A 162 -30.47 4.40 -4.01
C LYS A 162 -31.41 5.58 -4.27
N GLY A 163 -30.90 6.82 -4.18
CA GLY A 163 -31.64 8.07 -4.25
C GLY A 163 -31.79 8.73 -2.86
N GLY A 164 -32.13 10.02 -2.87
CA GLY A 164 -32.26 10.83 -1.68
C GLY A 164 -30.92 11.32 -1.09
N PRO A 165 -30.95 12.07 0.03
CA PRO A 165 -29.77 12.61 0.67
C PRO A 165 -28.96 11.50 1.34
N VAL A 166 -27.63 11.51 1.10
CA VAL A 166 -26.70 10.54 1.67
C VAL A 166 -25.63 11.27 2.47
N ARG A 167 -25.32 10.75 3.64
CA ARG A 167 -24.22 11.26 4.48
C ARG A 167 -22.99 10.36 4.33
N GLY A 168 -21.91 10.92 3.80
CA GLY A 168 -20.63 10.28 3.68
C GLY A 168 -19.81 10.37 4.97
N THR A 169 -18.70 9.62 5.01
CA THR A 169 -17.72 9.64 6.12
C THR A 169 -16.65 10.72 5.94
N LEU A 170 -16.59 11.36 4.78
CA LEU A 170 -15.58 12.34 4.41
C LEU A 170 -15.58 13.55 5.37
N ARG A 171 -14.40 14.01 5.76
CA ARG A 171 -14.20 15.27 6.49
C ARG A 171 -13.76 16.35 5.51
N ILE A 172 -14.63 17.33 5.22
CA ILE A 172 -14.43 18.28 4.12
C ILE A 172 -13.17 19.16 4.31
N ALA A 173 -12.87 19.58 5.52
CA ALA A 173 -11.67 20.36 5.81
C ALA A 173 -10.38 19.55 5.52
N LEU A 174 -10.34 18.28 5.98
CA LEU A 174 -9.24 17.38 5.67
C LEU A 174 -9.14 17.12 4.18
N GLN A 175 -10.26 16.88 3.50
CA GLN A 175 -10.29 16.66 2.05
C GLN A 175 -9.64 17.81 1.29
N SER A 176 -10.06 19.06 1.58
CA SER A 176 -9.48 20.26 0.95
C SER A 176 -7.98 20.37 1.22
N SER A 177 -7.56 20.06 2.45
CA SER A 177 -6.15 20.05 2.84
C SER A 177 -5.36 19.01 2.05
N MET A 178 -5.90 17.79 1.88
CA MET A 178 -5.22 16.72 1.14
C MET A 178 -5.17 17.00 -0.37
N GLU A 179 -6.24 17.56 -0.95
CA GLU A 179 -6.24 17.99 -2.35
C GLU A 179 -5.20 19.08 -2.62
N SER A 180 -5.08 20.08 -1.73
CA SER A 180 -4.02 21.09 -1.82
C SER A 180 -2.63 20.46 -1.76
N LEU A 181 -2.41 19.56 -0.79
CA LEU A 181 -1.13 18.86 -0.62
C LEU A 181 -0.73 18.06 -1.87
N VAL A 182 -1.67 17.32 -2.46
CA VAL A 182 -1.40 16.56 -3.69
C VAL A 182 -1.10 17.50 -4.85
N ARG A 183 -1.86 18.57 -5.02
CA ARG A 183 -1.66 19.58 -6.06
C ARG A 183 -0.30 20.26 -5.94
N GLU A 184 0.06 20.72 -4.75
CA GLU A 184 1.37 21.31 -4.44
C GLU A 184 2.52 20.33 -4.72
N THR A 185 2.33 19.07 -4.35
CA THR A 185 3.33 18.01 -4.59
C THR A 185 3.55 17.79 -6.07
N ILE A 186 2.47 17.66 -6.85
CA ILE A 186 2.58 17.45 -8.30
C ILE A 186 3.11 18.66 -9.02
N ALA A 187 2.72 19.88 -8.62
CA ALA A 187 3.31 21.11 -9.20
C ALA A 187 4.85 21.13 -9.07
N ARG A 188 5.38 20.69 -7.94
CA ARG A 188 6.82 20.57 -7.68
C ARG A 188 7.48 19.43 -8.48
N LEU A 189 6.79 18.31 -8.68
CA LEU A 189 7.35 17.11 -9.32
C LEU A 189 7.13 17.06 -10.84
N LYS A 190 6.27 17.90 -11.38
CA LYS A 190 5.95 17.98 -12.82
C LYS A 190 7.18 18.14 -13.72
N PRO A 191 8.21 18.96 -13.37
CA PRO A 191 9.43 19.07 -14.18
C PRO A 191 10.20 17.74 -14.30
N TRP A 192 10.02 16.82 -13.36
CA TRP A 192 10.66 15.48 -13.37
C TRP A 192 9.78 14.39 -14.02
N GLY A 193 8.70 14.81 -14.71
CA GLY A 193 7.82 13.89 -15.41
C GLY A 193 6.85 13.10 -14.51
N VAL A 194 6.75 13.43 -13.22
CA VAL A 194 5.75 12.86 -12.31
C VAL A 194 4.51 13.74 -12.38
N ARG A 195 3.43 13.22 -12.97
CA ARG A 195 2.26 14.02 -13.33
C ARG A 195 1.02 13.72 -12.51
N ASN A 196 1.01 12.61 -11.76
CA ASN A 196 -0.16 12.22 -11.00
C ASN A 196 0.19 11.67 -9.63
N ALA A 197 -0.72 11.86 -8.67
CA ALA A 197 -0.65 11.31 -7.33
C ALA A 197 -2.05 11.12 -6.78
N ALA A 198 -2.16 10.19 -5.83
CA ALA A 198 -3.37 9.91 -5.09
C ALA A 198 -3.07 9.73 -3.60
N LEU A 199 -4.07 10.02 -2.76
CA LEU A 199 -3.95 9.94 -1.32
C LEU A 199 -5.29 9.53 -0.70
N ALA A 200 -5.25 8.60 0.25
CA ALA A 200 -6.40 8.24 1.06
C ALA A 200 -6.05 8.28 2.55
N VAL A 201 -7.00 8.72 3.36
CA VAL A 201 -6.91 8.69 4.83
C VAL A 201 -8.10 7.92 5.38
N VAL A 202 -7.82 6.92 6.23
CA VAL A 202 -8.83 6.09 6.90
C VAL A 202 -8.64 6.19 8.41
N ASP A 203 -9.72 6.38 9.14
CA ASP A 203 -9.73 6.18 10.59
C ASP A 203 -9.88 4.68 10.85
N SER A 204 -8.85 4.06 11.44
CA SER A 204 -8.83 2.60 11.66
C SER A 204 -9.83 2.12 12.71
N ARG A 205 -10.27 2.99 13.63
CA ARG A 205 -11.17 2.66 14.73
C ARG A 205 -12.56 2.26 14.25
N ASP A 206 -13.09 3.00 13.27
CA ASP A 206 -14.42 2.78 12.71
C ASP A 206 -14.42 2.46 11.21
N ARG A 207 -13.22 2.37 10.60
CA ARG A 207 -12.95 2.10 9.18
C ARG A 207 -13.50 3.17 8.23
N SER A 208 -13.74 4.39 8.71
CA SER A 208 -14.22 5.51 7.88
C SER A 208 -13.16 6.02 6.93
N LEU A 209 -13.46 6.10 5.64
CA LEU A 209 -12.67 6.83 4.64
C LEU A 209 -12.94 8.33 4.83
N ILE A 210 -12.01 9.04 5.47
CA ILE A 210 -12.18 10.45 5.89
C ILE A 210 -11.59 11.47 4.92
N ALA A 211 -10.70 11.03 4.00
CA ALA A 211 -10.27 11.80 2.83
C ALA A 211 -9.90 10.89 1.67
N LEU A 212 -10.18 11.32 0.44
CA LEU A 212 -9.81 10.62 -0.79
C LEU A 212 -9.50 11.60 -1.92
N VAL A 213 -8.25 11.64 -2.31
CA VAL A 213 -7.78 12.27 -3.54
C VAL A 213 -7.41 11.15 -4.52
N GLY A 214 -8.27 10.87 -5.48
CA GLY A 214 -8.09 9.73 -6.40
C GLY A 214 -7.16 10.00 -7.57
N SER A 215 -6.88 11.29 -7.87
CA SER A 215 -5.89 11.78 -8.84
C SER A 215 -5.51 13.21 -8.49
N ALA A 216 -4.44 13.74 -9.06
CA ALA A 216 -3.97 15.11 -8.82
C ALA A 216 -4.95 16.18 -9.33
N ASP A 217 -5.61 15.91 -10.44
CA ASP A 217 -6.66 16.77 -11.03
C ASP A 217 -7.65 15.89 -11.79
N TRP A 218 -8.89 15.86 -11.30
CA TRP A 218 -9.96 15.07 -11.88
C TRP A 218 -10.33 15.52 -13.30
N SER A 219 -10.22 16.81 -13.59
CA SER A 219 -10.61 17.43 -14.87
C SER A 219 -9.52 17.30 -15.95
N ASP A 220 -8.28 17.01 -15.57
CA ASP A 220 -7.17 16.89 -16.54
C ASP A 220 -7.16 15.52 -17.25
N ALA A 221 -7.72 15.50 -18.47
CA ALA A 221 -7.73 14.31 -19.31
C ALA A 221 -6.31 13.84 -19.70
N SER A 222 -5.30 14.74 -19.71
CA SER A 222 -3.92 14.40 -20.10
C SER A 222 -3.22 13.49 -19.11
N ILE A 223 -3.70 13.44 -17.86
CA ILE A 223 -3.22 12.54 -16.79
C ILE A 223 -4.23 11.43 -16.49
N ALA A 224 -5.29 11.29 -17.32
CA ALA A 224 -6.43 10.41 -17.05
C ALA A 224 -7.06 10.70 -15.66
N GLY A 225 -7.29 11.98 -15.34
CA GLY A 225 -7.71 12.46 -14.03
C GLY A 225 -9.00 11.83 -13.48
N GLU A 226 -9.90 11.37 -14.35
CA GLU A 226 -11.12 10.64 -13.93
C GLU A 226 -10.85 9.23 -13.37
N VAL A 227 -9.65 8.65 -13.60
CA VAL A 227 -9.29 7.35 -13.05
C VAL A 227 -9.11 7.47 -11.53
N ASN A 228 -9.83 6.65 -10.80
CA ASN A 228 -9.77 6.65 -9.34
C ASN A 228 -8.74 5.63 -8.83
N ALA A 229 -7.64 6.10 -8.26
CA ALA A 229 -6.60 5.24 -7.66
C ALA A 229 -7.15 4.32 -6.56
N TRP A 230 -8.24 4.73 -5.87
CA TRP A 230 -8.89 3.89 -4.86
C TRP A 230 -9.31 2.53 -5.40
N THR A 231 -9.71 2.45 -6.67
CA THR A 231 -10.18 1.22 -7.32
C THR A 231 -9.28 0.75 -8.47
N ALA A 232 -8.33 1.56 -8.89
CA ALA A 232 -7.38 1.20 -9.94
C ALA A 232 -6.37 0.17 -9.40
N ARG A 233 -6.18 -0.92 -10.15
CA ARG A 233 -5.22 -1.96 -9.79
C ARG A 233 -3.84 -1.56 -10.26
N ARG A 234 -2.87 -1.63 -9.34
CA ARG A 234 -1.47 -1.28 -9.59
C ARG A 234 -0.55 -2.21 -8.82
N SER A 235 0.67 -2.35 -9.31
CA SER A 235 1.70 -3.07 -8.57
C SER A 235 2.04 -2.32 -7.27
N PRO A 236 1.85 -2.94 -6.11
CA PRO A 236 2.13 -2.31 -4.82
C PRO A 236 3.62 -2.28 -4.47
N GLY A 237 4.46 -2.91 -5.29
CA GLY A 237 5.87 -3.13 -4.96
C GLY A 237 6.03 -3.79 -3.59
N SER A 238 6.90 -3.23 -2.77
CA SER A 238 7.23 -3.78 -1.44
C SER A 238 6.25 -3.43 -0.32
N THR A 239 5.10 -2.76 -0.60
CA THR A 239 4.14 -2.41 0.47
C THR A 239 3.44 -3.62 1.10
N LEU A 240 3.48 -4.78 0.45
CA LEU A 240 2.93 -6.04 0.97
C LEU A 240 3.91 -6.82 1.85
N LYS A 241 5.19 -6.48 1.88
CA LYS A 241 6.20 -7.19 2.71
C LYS A 241 5.84 -7.28 4.19
N PRO A 242 5.28 -6.26 4.85
CA PRO A 242 4.88 -6.38 6.25
C PRO A 242 4.00 -7.60 6.52
N PHE A 243 3.11 -7.96 5.60
CA PHE A 243 2.22 -9.10 5.76
C PHE A 243 2.94 -10.44 5.59
N VAL A 244 3.99 -10.52 4.79
CA VAL A 244 4.89 -11.69 4.73
C VAL A 244 5.60 -11.89 6.06
N TYR A 245 6.15 -10.81 6.65
CA TYR A 245 6.79 -10.88 7.96
C TYR A 245 5.78 -11.18 9.07
N GLY A 246 4.58 -10.61 9.00
CA GLY A 246 3.49 -10.93 9.93
C GLY A 246 3.10 -12.40 9.91
N LEU A 247 2.96 -13.00 8.74
CA LEU A 247 2.74 -14.45 8.59
C LEU A 247 3.91 -15.28 9.13
N ALA A 248 5.14 -14.83 8.88
CA ALA A 248 6.32 -15.52 9.38
C ALA A 248 6.43 -15.48 10.91
N LEU A 249 6.02 -14.38 11.55
CA LEU A 249 5.86 -14.27 13.00
C LEU A 249 4.80 -15.26 13.51
N ASP A 250 3.62 -15.28 12.87
CA ASP A 250 2.50 -16.15 13.26
C ASP A 250 2.82 -17.64 13.14
N GLN A 251 3.60 -18.01 12.11
CA GLN A 251 4.02 -19.39 11.89
C GLN A 251 5.30 -19.76 12.68
N GLY A 252 5.80 -18.84 13.50
CA GLY A 252 6.96 -19.06 14.36
C GLY A 252 8.30 -19.21 13.62
N LEU A 253 8.35 -18.81 12.35
CA LEU A 253 9.57 -18.86 11.53
C LEU A 253 10.60 -17.83 11.97
N ILE A 254 10.12 -16.67 12.47
CA ILE A 254 10.94 -15.55 12.90
C ILE A 254 10.44 -14.90 14.18
N HIS A 255 11.29 -14.14 14.80
CA HIS A 255 11.01 -13.02 15.69
C HIS A 255 11.76 -11.78 15.19
N GLU A 256 11.60 -10.61 15.79
CA GLU A 256 12.14 -9.35 15.23
C GLU A 256 13.68 -9.36 15.03
N LYS A 257 14.41 -10.06 15.88
CA LYS A 257 15.89 -10.17 15.84
C LYS A 257 16.40 -11.43 15.15
N THR A 258 15.54 -12.27 14.60
CA THR A 258 15.96 -13.43 13.80
C THR A 258 16.86 -12.97 12.66
N VAL A 259 18.01 -13.62 12.51
CA VAL A 259 18.96 -13.29 11.45
C VAL A 259 18.50 -13.91 10.12
N LEU A 260 18.25 -13.05 9.15
CA LEU A 260 17.92 -13.39 7.78
C LEU A 260 19.14 -13.11 6.87
N ILE A 261 19.18 -13.75 5.71
CA ILE A 261 20.31 -13.64 4.79
C ILE A 261 19.92 -12.85 3.55
N ASP A 262 20.58 -11.72 3.34
CA ASP A 262 20.46 -10.88 2.16
C ASP A 262 21.69 -11.06 1.26
N ARG A 263 21.59 -12.00 0.32
CA ARG A 263 22.65 -12.33 -0.63
C ARG A 263 22.08 -12.66 -2.01
N PRO A 264 22.87 -12.63 -3.08
CA PRO A 264 22.45 -13.12 -4.39
C PRO A 264 21.97 -14.57 -4.29
N GLN A 265 20.74 -14.83 -4.70
CA GLN A 265 20.11 -16.15 -4.65
C GLN A 265 19.12 -16.31 -5.79
N SER A 266 19.08 -17.50 -6.41
CA SER A 266 18.08 -17.88 -7.39
C SER A 266 17.04 -18.83 -6.79
N PHE A 267 15.77 -18.57 -7.09
CA PHE A 267 14.63 -19.36 -6.69
C PHE A 267 14.00 -20.01 -7.94
N GLY A 268 14.46 -21.20 -8.31
CA GLY A 268 13.93 -21.91 -9.47
C GLY A 268 14.07 -21.17 -10.81
N GLY A 269 15.17 -20.43 -11.00
CA GLY A 269 15.45 -19.64 -12.19
C GLY A 269 15.09 -18.14 -12.06
N TRP A 270 14.33 -17.76 -11.03
CA TRP A 270 14.08 -16.36 -10.70
C TRP A 270 15.12 -15.86 -9.69
N ALA A 271 15.87 -14.83 -10.06
CA ALA A 271 16.94 -14.24 -9.26
C ALA A 271 16.64 -12.76 -9.02
N PRO A 272 15.86 -12.42 -7.97
CA PRO A 272 15.56 -11.02 -7.65
C PRO A 272 16.80 -10.31 -7.10
N GLU A 273 16.91 -9.02 -7.43
CA GLU A 273 17.91 -8.11 -6.87
C GLU A 273 17.26 -7.15 -5.88
N ASN A 274 18.06 -6.56 -5.00
CA ASN A 274 17.59 -5.45 -4.16
C ASN A 274 17.52 -4.16 -4.98
N ALA A 275 16.64 -3.25 -4.59
CA ALA A 275 16.41 -2.01 -5.33
C ALA A 275 17.67 -1.12 -5.46
N ASP A 276 18.60 -1.24 -4.52
CA ASP A 276 19.88 -0.52 -4.50
C ASP A 276 21.04 -1.31 -5.15
N GLY A 277 20.76 -2.50 -5.71
CA GLY A 277 21.76 -3.39 -6.30
C GLY A 277 22.77 -3.97 -5.29
N SER A 278 22.62 -3.68 -4.00
CA SER A 278 23.54 -4.12 -2.93
C SER A 278 22.96 -5.26 -2.11
N PHE A 279 23.85 -5.97 -1.40
CA PHE A 279 23.50 -7.03 -0.47
C PHE A 279 24.15 -6.77 0.88
N ARG A 280 23.41 -6.99 1.97
CA ARG A 280 23.84 -6.67 3.34
C ARG A 280 24.39 -7.87 4.10
N GLY A 281 24.28 -9.07 3.53
CA GLY A 281 24.63 -10.30 4.24
C GLY A 281 23.62 -10.63 5.33
N PRO A 282 24.08 -11.12 6.49
CA PRO A 282 23.22 -11.38 7.63
C PRO A 282 22.70 -10.07 8.24
N LEU A 283 21.38 -9.99 8.48
CA LEU A 283 20.77 -8.87 9.16
C LEU A 283 19.51 -9.32 9.91
N SER A 284 19.05 -8.54 10.89
CA SER A 284 17.83 -8.86 11.63
C SER A 284 16.59 -8.83 10.74
N ALA A 285 15.55 -9.55 11.12
CA ALA A 285 14.27 -9.53 10.42
C ALA A 285 13.66 -8.12 10.39
N GLU A 286 13.79 -7.36 11.48
CA GLU A 286 13.32 -5.96 11.52
C GLU A 286 14.08 -5.08 10.53
N ASP A 287 15.43 -5.20 10.48
CA ASP A 287 16.24 -4.42 9.52
C ASP A 287 15.93 -4.82 8.08
N ALA A 288 15.76 -6.13 7.81
CA ALA A 288 15.38 -6.63 6.50
C ALA A 288 14.03 -6.06 6.03
N LEU A 289 13.06 -5.93 6.93
CA LEU A 289 11.76 -5.32 6.64
C LEU A 289 11.89 -3.81 6.41
N VAL A 290 12.58 -3.09 7.32
CA VAL A 290 12.73 -1.63 7.27
C VAL A 290 13.54 -1.20 6.05
N LEU A 291 14.65 -1.88 5.77
CA LEU A 291 15.49 -1.66 4.58
C LEU A 291 14.87 -2.24 3.30
N SER A 292 13.71 -2.90 3.42
CA SER A 292 12.95 -3.43 2.28
C SER A 292 13.72 -4.47 1.44
N ARG A 293 14.56 -5.30 2.08
CA ARG A 293 15.37 -6.29 1.36
C ARG A 293 14.48 -7.31 0.63
N ASN A 294 14.84 -7.63 -0.60
CA ASN A 294 14.02 -8.48 -1.47
C ASN A 294 14.25 -9.96 -1.19
N LEU A 295 15.51 -10.35 -1.03
CA LEU A 295 15.89 -11.75 -0.88
C LEU A 295 15.37 -12.38 0.43
N PRO A 296 15.49 -11.71 1.60
CA PRO A 296 14.90 -12.20 2.84
C PRO A 296 13.39 -12.38 2.75
N ALA A 297 12.68 -11.41 2.13
CA ALA A 297 11.22 -11.49 1.97
C ALA A 297 10.81 -12.65 1.06
N ALA A 298 11.51 -12.86 -0.05
CA ALA A 298 11.27 -13.99 -0.96
C ALA A 298 11.55 -15.35 -0.31
N ASP A 299 12.61 -15.44 0.50
CA ASP A 299 12.92 -16.68 1.21
C ASP A 299 11.91 -16.98 2.33
N LEU A 300 11.40 -15.97 3.01
CA LEU A 300 10.28 -16.13 3.97
C LEU A 300 9.04 -16.63 3.25
N GLU A 301 8.60 -15.99 2.16
CA GLU A 301 7.41 -16.42 1.41
C GLU A 301 7.50 -17.87 0.93
N ARG A 302 8.69 -18.29 0.50
CA ARG A 302 8.94 -19.68 0.08
C ARG A 302 8.67 -20.69 1.20
N GLN A 303 8.84 -20.29 2.46
CA GLN A 303 8.65 -21.13 3.65
C GLN A 303 7.23 -21.06 4.22
N LEU A 304 6.46 -20.03 3.88
CA LEU A 304 5.12 -19.79 4.40
C LEU A 304 4.07 -20.76 3.82
N ASN A 305 3.21 -21.27 4.71
CA ASN A 305 2.02 -22.05 4.33
C ASN A 305 0.93 -21.90 5.42
N PRO A 306 -0.16 -21.14 5.20
CA PRO A 306 -0.44 -20.32 4.01
C PRO A 306 0.51 -19.14 3.85
N GLY A 307 0.71 -18.68 2.61
CA GLY A 307 1.56 -17.54 2.26
C GLY A 307 0.77 -16.27 1.94
N LEU A 308 1.44 -15.32 1.29
CA LEU A 308 0.86 -14.02 0.95
C LEU A 308 -0.34 -14.13 -0.01
N TYR A 309 -0.31 -15.09 -0.93
CA TYR A 309 -1.42 -15.29 -1.87
C TYR A 309 -2.74 -15.57 -1.13
N GLU A 310 -2.73 -16.51 -0.20
CA GLU A 310 -3.90 -16.89 0.61
C GLU A 310 -4.34 -15.76 1.54
N LEU A 311 -3.38 -15.00 2.09
CA LEU A 311 -3.69 -13.81 2.88
C LEU A 311 -4.46 -12.78 2.06
N LEU A 312 -3.96 -12.44 0.87
CA LEU A 312 -4.62 -11.47 -0.02
C LEU A 312 -6.01 -11.95 -0.44
N GLN A 313 -6.14 -13.23 -0.82
CA GLN A 313 -7.42 -13.81 -1.18
C GLN A 313 -8.44 -13.76 -0.02
N LYS A 314 -8.02 -14.14 1.17
CA LYS A 314 -8.86 -14.07 2.38
C LYS A 314 -9.23 -12.64 2.77
N SER A 315 -8.36 -11.67 2.43
CA SER A 315 -8.64 -10.24 2.63
C SER A 315 -9.62 -9.65 1.60
N GLY A 316 -10.07 -10.44 0.62
CA GLY A 316 -10.99 -10.01 -0.44
C GLY A 316 -10.30 -9.30 -1.61
N VAL A 317 -8.97 -9.34 -1.68
CA VAL A 317 -8.23 -8.83 -2.84
C VAL A 317 -8.50 -9.71 -4.05
N LYS A 318 -8.91 -9.10 -5.15
CA LYS A 318 -9.16 -9.84 -6.39
C LYS A 318 -7.84 -10.24 -7.03
N LEU A 319 -7.57 -11.52 -7.09
CA LEU A 319 -6.39 -12.09 -7.75
C LEU A 319 -6.87 -12.81 -9.03
N PRO A 320 -6.62 -12.25 -10.25
CA PRO A 320 -7.14 -12.81 -11.49
C PRO A 320 -6.46 -14.12 -11.91
N HIS A 321 -5.30 -14.45 -11.34
CA HIS A 321 -4.53 -15.63 -11.69
C HIS A 321 -4.37 -16.55 -10.47
N GLU A 322 -3.99 -17.79 -10.71
CA GLU A 322 -3.68 -18.76 -9.67
C GLU A 322 -2.34 -18.47 -8.99
N LYS A 323 -2.15 -19.05 -7.78
CA LYS A 323 -0.94 -18.88 -6.97
C LYS A 323 0.36 -19.17 -7.75
N SER A 324 0.35 -20.22 -8.57
CA SER A 324 1.49 -20.65 -9.39
C SER A 324 1.95 -19.61 -10.39
N TRP A 325 1.03 -18.80 -10.92
CA TRP A 325 1.34 -17.72 -11.86
C TRP A 325 2.13 -16.59 -11.20
N TYR A 326 1.77 -16.23 -9.97
CA TYR A 326 2.48 -15.18 -9.22
C TYR A 326 3.84 -15.66 -8.70
N GLY A 327 3.90 -16.91 -8.24
CA GLY A 327 5.07 -17.45 -7.58
C GLY A 327 5.59 -16.55 -6.47
N LEU A 328 6.89 -16.50 -6.26
CA LEU A 328 7.53 -15.65 -5.27
C LEU A 328 7.55 -14.17 -5.66
N SER A 329 7.26 -13.81 -6.92
CA SER A 329 7.22 -12.41 -7.35
C SER A 329 6.11 -11.60 -6.64
N ILE A 330 5.13 -12.30 -6.05
CA ILE A 330 4.03 -11.69 -5.30
C ILE A 330 4.54 -10.76 -4.17
N VAL A 331 5.67 -11.10 -3.51
CA VAL A 331 6.25 -10.30 -2.42
C VAL A 331 6.89 -9.00 -2.89
N LEU A 332 7.18 -8.89 -4.19
CA LEU A 332 7.77 -7.71 -4.83
C LEU A 332 6.77 -6.91 -5.65
N GLY A 333 5.48 -7.22 -5.51
CA GLY A 333 4.40 -6.52 -6.20
C GLY A 333 3.95 -7.18 -7.51
N GLY A 334 4.22 -8.48 -7.70
CA GLY A 334 3.72 -9.26 -8.83
C GLY A 334 2.19 -9.36 -8.87
N ALA A 335 1.51 -9.21 -7.72
CA ALA A 335 0.06 -9.10 -7.65
C ALA A 335 -0.35 -7.63 -7.59
N GLU A 336 -1.16 -7.18 -8.54
CA GLU A 336 -1.73 -5.84 -8.50
C GLU A 336 -2.84 -5.75 -7.45
N VAL A 337 -2.82 -4.67 -6.67
CA VAL A 337 -3.82 -4.33 -5.66
C VAL A 337 -4.35 -2.93 -5.88
N THR A 338 -5.46 -2.59 -5.24
CA THR A 338 -6.00 -1.24 -5.21
C THR A 338 -5.51 -0.47 -3.98
N MET A 339 -5.61 0.86 -4.01
CA MET A 339 -5.38 1.69 -2.83
C MET A 339 -6.34 1.31 -1.69
N GLY A 340 -7.59 0.94 -2.01
CA GLY A 340 -8.57 0.47 -1.05
C GLY A 340 -8.17 -0.84 -0.36
N ASP A 341 -7.58 -1.78 -1.10
CA ASP A 341 -7.05 -3.02 -0.53
C ASP A 341 -5.90 -2.75 0.45
N LEU A 342 -4.95 -1.88 0.07
CA LEU A 342 -3.87 -1.47 0.98
C LEU A 342 -4.42 -0.76 2.22
N ALA A 343 -5.38 0.16 2.06
CA ALA A 343 -6.00 0.86 3.17
C ALA A 343 -6.68 -0.12 4.15
N LYS A 344 -7.38 -1.13 3.64
CA LYS A 344 -8.02 -2.18 4.46
C LYS A 344 -6.99 -3.00 5.25
N LEU A 345 -5.93 -3.44 4.59
CA LEU A 345 -4.86 -4.23 5.22
C LEU A 345 -4.11 -3.43 6.29
N TYR A 346 -3.76 -2.18 6.01
CA TYR A 346 -3.07 -1.33 6.98
C TYR A 346 -3.99 -0.84 8.10
N ALA A 347 -5.30 -0.70 7.86
CA ALA A 347 -6.27 -0.40 8.92
C ALA A 347 -6.44 -1.57 9.88
N MET A 348 -6.41 -2.81 9.37
CA MET A 348 -6.34 -4.02 10.19
C MET A 348 -5.09 -4.01 11.08
N LEU A 349 -3.91 -3.73 10.51
CA LEU A 349 -2.66 -3.69 11.26
C LEU A 349 -2.61 -2.58 12.32
N ALA A 350 -3.21 -1.41 12.02
CA ALA A 350 -3.18 -0.24 12.91
C ALA A 350 -4.06 -0.41 14.15
N ASP A 351 -5.07 -1.27 14.13
CA ASP A 351 -6.05 -1.39 15.20
C ASP A 351 -6.06 -2.79 15.86
N ASP A 352 -7.02 -3.64 15.49
CA ASP A 352 -7.38 -4.85 16.24
C ASP A 352 -6.96 -6.17 15.55
N ALA A 353 -6.21 -6.09 14.48
CA ALA A 353 -5.84 -7.21 13.62
C ALA A 353 -7.04 -7.90 12.95
N LEU A 354 -8.22 -7.28 12.93
CA LEU A 354 -9.41 -7.79 12.26
C LEU A 354 -9.62 -7.09 10.91
N LEU A 355 -9.90 -7.90 9.90
CA LEU A 355 -10.33 -7.40 8.61
C LEU A 355 -11.75 -6.84 8.73
N ARG A 356 -11.93 -5.61 8.27
CA ARG A 356 -13.23 -4.94 8.20
C ARG A 356 -13.32 -4.15 6.89
N PRO A 357 -14.50 -4.01 6.29
CA PRO A 357 -14.68 -3.20 5.09
C PRO A 357 -14.44 -1.71 5.41
N ILE A 358 -13.89 -0.97 4.46
CA ILE A 358 -13.77 0.47 4.58
C ILE A 358 -15.13 1.12 4.27
N ARG A 359 -15.60 1.95 5.19
CA ARG A 359 -16.87 2.67 5.11
C ARG A 359 -16.70 3.96 4.32
N ILE A 360 -17.65 4.22 3.44
CA ILE A 360 -17.78 5.50 2.74
C ILE A 360 -19.06 6.23 3.09
N LEU A 361 -20.04 5.54 3.72
CA LEU A 361 -21.28 6.12 4.19
C LEU A 361 -21.38 6.01 5.72
N GLN A 362 -21.99 7.00 6.38
CA GLN A 362 -22.14 7.01 7.83
C GLN A 362 -22.99 5.86 8.36
N ASN A 363 -23.98 5.41 7.57
CA ASN A 363 -24.90 4.32 7.93
C ASN A 363 -24.35 2.91 7.61
N GLU A 364 -23.16 2.79 7.02
CA GLU A 364 -22.51 1.48 6.83
C GLU A 364 -21.94 0.98 8.16
N ARG A 365 -21.90 -0.35 8.32
CA ARG A 365 -21.24 -1.02 9.44
C ARG A 365 -19.96 -1.66 8.97
N ALA A 366 -18.91 -1.57 9.79
CA ALA A 366 -17.64 -2.24 9.55
C ALA A 366 -17.57 -3.53 10.37
N GLU A 367 -18.40 -4.50 10.03
CA GLU A 367 -18.40 -5.80 10.70
C GLU A 367 -17.11 -6.56 10.38
N ALA A 368 -16.63 -7.36 11.35
CA ALA A 368 -15.40 -8.12 11.17
C ALA A 368 -15.62 -9.26 10.16
N GLU A 369 -14.77 -9.34 9.15
CA GLU A 369 -14.75 -10.38 8.12
C GLU A 369 -13.79 -11.53 8.47
N GLY A 370 -13.11 -11.44 9.61
CA GLY A 370 -12.15 -12.42 10.10
C GLY A 370 -10.78 -11.81 10.37
N SER A 371 -9.77 -12.66 10.54
CA SER A 371 -8.38 -12.27 10.75
C SER A 371 -7.46 -13.02 9.79
N VAL A 372 -6.39 -12.38 9.37
CA VAL A 372 -5.31 -12.97 8.56
C VAL A 372 -3.96 -12.96 9.27
N LEU A 373 -3.87 -12.24 10.40
CA LEU A 373 -2.76 -12.23 11.32
C LEU A 373 -3.30 -12.31 12.74
N SER A 374 -2.56 -12.93 13.66
CA SER A 374 -2.91 -12.84 15.08
C SER A 374 -2.65 -11.42 15.61
N PRO A 375 -3.36 -10.98 16.65
CA PRO A 375 -3.08 -9.72 17.32
C PRO A 375 -1.63 -9.60 17.81
N GLU A 376 -1.05 -10.72 18.27
CA GLU A 376 0.34 -10.81 18.71
C GLU A 376 1.32 -10.56 17.57
N ALA A 377 1.13 -11.20 16.42
CA ALA A 377 1.97 -10.98 15.23
C ALA A 377 1.82 -9.55 14.71
N ALA A 378 0.62 -8.99 14.70
CA ALA A 378 0.38 -7.61 14.32
C ALA A 378 1.07 -6.63 15.28
N PHE A 379 1.07 -6.91 16.59
CA PHE A 379 1.80 -6.13 17.58
C PHE A 379 3.31 -6.12 17.30
N VAL A 380 3.94 -7.30 17.18
CA VAL A 380 5.38 -7.40 16.91
C VAL A 380 5.74 -6.76 15.57
N LEU A 381 4.92 -6.95 14.54
CA LEU A 381 5.12 -6.32 13.23
C LEU A 381 5.11 -4.78 13.32
N LYS A 382 4.21 -4.20 14.12
CA LYS A 382 4.22 -2.75 14.39
C LYS A 382 5.53 -2.31 15.05
N ARG A 383 6.06 -3.08 16.01
CA ARG A 383 7.36 -2.79 16.64
C ARG A 383 8.50 -2.85 15.63
N MET A 384 8.50 -3.84 14.75
CA MET A 384 9.48 -3.91 13.64
C MET A 384 9.40 -2.68 12.71
N LEU A 385 8.20 -2.20 12.38
CA LEU A 385 8.06 -0.98 11.57
C LEU A 385 8.49 0.29 12.33
N ALA A 386 8.29 0.31 13.66
CA ALA A 386 8.70 1.40 14.55
C ALA A 386 10.23 1.52 14.69
N SER A 387 11.01 0.48 14.38
CA SER A 387 12.48 0.51 14.48
C SER A 387 13.15 1.54 13.56
N ARG A 388 12.39 2.15 12.63
CA ARG A 388 12.82 3.34 11.87
C ARG A 388 13.12 4.54 12.75
N ASN A 389 12.58 4.60 13.98
CA ASN A 389 12.68 5.72 14.90
C ASN A 389 12.21 7.07 14.32
N GLU A 390 11.16 7.02 13.50
CA GLU A 390 10.53 8.20 12.93
C GLU A 390 9.25 8.56 13.68
N PHE A 391 9.13 9.85 14.04
CA PHE A 391 8.07 10.35 14.90
C PHE A 391 7.49 11.66 14.42
N ILE A 392 6.27 11.94 14.87
CA ILE A 392 5.61 13.22 14.73
C ILE A 392 4.95 13.59 16.07
N THR A 393 4.86 14.88 16.37
CA THR A 393 4.10 15.35 17.52
C THR A 393 2.64 15.55 17.13
N ALA A 394 1.72 14.85 17.81
CA ALA A 394 0.29 14.97 17.58
C ALA A 394 -0.49 14.71 18.87
N GLY A 395 -1.55 15.51 19.13
CA GLY A 395 -2.31 15.44 20.38
C GLY A 395 -1.44 15.62 21.63
N GLY A 396 -0.45 16.51 21.57
CA GLY A 396 0.48 16.78 22.68
C GLY A 396 1.51 15.69 22.97
N ALA A 397 1.60 14.63 22.16
CA ALA A 397 2.51 13.51 22.38
C ALA A 397 3.30 13.11 21.12
N LYS A 398 4.45 12.48 21.34
CA LYS A 398 5.27 11.89 20.29
C LYS A 398 4.61 10.60 19.76
N ARG A 399 4.37 10.53 18.45
CA ARG A 399 3.71 9.40 17.77
C ARG A 399 4.64 8.78 16.74
N GLU A 400 4.71 7.46 16.72
CA GLU A 400 5.48 6.71 15.74
C GLU A 400 4.82 6.78 14.36
N LEU A 401 5.63 6.94 13.31
CA LEU A 401 5.22 6.78 11.93
C LEU A 401 5.50 5.33 11.50
N LEU A 402 4.46 4.53 11.43
CA LEU A 402 4.53 3.11 11.06
C LEU A 402 4.20 2.96 9.57
N TYR A 403 5.17 2.80 8.71
CA TYR A 403 4.89 2.73 7.27
C TYR A 403 5.85 1.82 6.50
N LYS A 404 5.40 1.42 5.32
CA LYS A 404 6.20 0.71 4.33
C LYS A 404 6.13 1.39 2.98
N THR A 405 7.29 1.58 2.37
CA THR A 405 7.43 2.09 1.01
C THR A 405 7.35 0.95 -0.01
N GLY A 406 6.87 1.24 -1.20
CA GLY A 406 6.85 0.35 -2.35
C GLY A 406 7.28 1.07 -3.62
N THR A 407 8.01 0.38 -4.45
CA THR A 407 8.37 0.80 -5.81
C THR A 407 8.08 -0.38 -6.71
N SER A 408 7.26 -0.19 -7.75
CA SER A 408 6.96 -1.26 -8.69
C SER A 408 8.16 -1.53 -9.60
N ASN A 409 8.24 -2.75 -10.12
CA ASN A 409 9.23 -3.10 -11.13
C ASN A 409 9.06 -2.20 -12.37
N GLY A 410 10.17 -1.67 -12.89
CA GLY A 410 10.17 -0.73 -14.00
C GLY A 410 9.75 0.69 -13.63
N TRP A 411 9.77 1.08 -12.34
CA TRP A 411 9.51 2.45 -11.86
C TRP A 411 8.21 3.08 -12.39
N ARG A 412 7.11 2.35 -12.30
CA ARG A 412 5.77 2.81 -12.76
C ARG A 412 4.93 3.38 -11.64
N ASP A 413 5.12 2.87 -10.43
CA ASP A 413 4.34 3.18 -9.24
C ASP A 413 5.25 3.36 -8.04
N ALA A 414 5.08 4.46 -7.33
CA ALA A 414 5.71 4.76 -6.04
C ALA A 414 4.64 4.81 -4.96
N TRP A 415 4.77 4.00 -3.91
CA TRP A 415 3.80 3.87 -2.84
C TRP A 415 4.40 4.14 -1.46
N THR A 416 3.57 4.61 -0.57
CA THR A 416 3.76 4.48 0.88
C THR A 416 2.42 4.21 1.53
N ALA A 417 2.36 3.17 2.34
CA ALA A 417 1.18 2.84 3.14
C ALA A 417 1.60 2.66 4.59
N GLY A 418 0.80 3.18 5.52
CA GLY A 418 1.13 3.13 6.93
C GLY A 418 0.14 3.87 7.80
N SER A 419 0.51 4.08 9.07
CA SER A 419 -0.33 4.76 10.03
C SER A 419 0.45 5.72 10.93
N VAL A 420 -0.27 6.67 11.49
CA VAL A 420 0.14 7.51 12.61
C VAL A 420 -1.00 7.49 13.63
N GLY A 421 -0.75 6.87 14.79
CA GLY A 421 -1.85 6.56 15.71
C GLY A 421 -2.98 5.79 15.00
N PRO A 422 -4.25 6.21 15.13
CA PRO A 422 -5.37 5.52 14.50
C PRO A 422 -5.57 5.86 13.01
N TYR A 423 -4.82 6.81 12.47
CA TYR A 423 -5.03 7.30 11.10
C TYR A 423 -4.11 6.58 10.12
N VAL A 424 -4.72 5.80 9.23
CA VAL A 424 -4.05 5.10 8.14
C VAL A 424 -4.00 6.01 6.91
N ILE A 425 -2.82 6.14 6.34
CA ILE A 425 -2.55 6.97 5.17
C ILE A 425 -1.97 6.07 4.08
N VAL A 426 -2.54 6.14 2.90
CA VAL A 426 -2.01 5.46 1.71
C VAL A 426 -1.79 6.50 0.63
N VAL A 427 -0.58 6.58 0.10
CA VAL A 427 -0.22 7.48 -0.99
C VAL A 427 0.34 6.71 -2.17
N TRP A 428 0.06 7.21 -3.35
CA TRP A 428 0.58 6.73 -4.63
C TRP A 428 1.03 7.92 -5.49
N LEU A 429 2.15 7.74 -6.17
CA LEU A 429 2.59 8.62 -7.25
C LEU A 429 2.91 7.76 -8.47
N GLY A 430 2.55 8.26 -9.66
CA GLY A 430 2.76 7.53 -10.89
C GLY A 430 2.06 8.20 -12.07
N ASN A 431 1.92 7.44 -13.15
CA ASN A 431 1.13 7.83 -14.31
C ASN A 431 0.09 6.74 -14.58
N PHE A 432 -1.18 7.07 -14.73
CA PHE A 432 -2.22 6.08 -15.01
C PHE A 432 -2.01 5.35 -16.34
N SER A 433 -1.25 5.93 -17.26
CA SER A 433 -0.79 5.25 -18.48
C SER A 433 0.18 4.09 -18.22
N GLY A 434 0.75 4.00 -17.00
CA GLY A 434 1.81 3.03 -16.69
C GLY A 434 3.17 3.37 -17.31
N ALA A 435 3.37 4.60 -17.79
CA ALA A 435 4.66 5.05 -18.31
C ALA A 435 5.73 4.99 -17.20
N PRO A 436 6.89 4.36 -17.44
CA PRO A 436 7.96 4.27 -16.47
C PRO A 436 8.63 5.63 -16.26
N ASN A 437 9.07 5.88 -15.02
CA ASN A 437 9.87 7.05 -14.68
C ASN A 437 10.84 6.68 -13.54
N PRO A 438 12.16 6.72 -13.74
CA PRO A 438 13.16 6.36 -12.72
C PRO A 438 13.06 7.18 -11.40
N GLN A 439 12.42 8.34 -11.43
CA GLN A 439 12.16 9.13 -10.24
C GLN A 439 11.07 8.53 -9.33
N LEU A 440 10.21 7.64 -9.86
CA LEU A 440 9.11 7.03 -9.13
C LEU A 440 9.62 5.97 -8.14
N GLN A 441 10.20 6.45 -7.05
CA GLN A 441 10.67 5.64 -5.94
C GLN A 441 9.86 5.94 -4.68
N GLY A 442 9.37 4.89 -4.02
CA GLY A 442 8.53 5.04 -2.83
C GLY A 442 9.21 5.82 -1.70
N ALA A 443 10.49 5.57 -1.46
CA ALA A 443 11.24 6.22 -0.40
C ALA A 443 11.47 7.73 -0.64
N SER A 444 11.78 8.12 -1.88
CA SER A 444 12.15 9.51 -2.21
C SER A 444 10.93 10.39 -2.55
N LEU A 445 9.83 9.82 -3.06
CA LEU A 445 8.66 10.59 -3.46
C LEU A 445 7.41 10.31 -2.62
N ALA A 446 7.06 9.03 -2.39
CA ALA A 446 5.82 8.71 -1.71
C ALA A 446 5.93 8.86 -0.18
N ALA A 447 7.07 8.55 0.43
CA ALA A 447 7.26 8.73 1.87
C ALA A 447 7.22 10.21 2.29
N PRO A 448 7.83 11.18 1.57
CA PRO A 448 7.63 12.60 1.87
C PRO A 448 6.17 13.05 1.80
N LEU A 449 5.40 12.60 0.81
CA LEU A 449 3.96 12.92 0.73
C LEU A 449 3.17 12.32 1.90
N PHE A 450 3.47 11.07 2.28
CA PHE A 450 2.90 10.42 3.46
C PHE A 450 3.19 11.22 4.74
N LYS A 451 4.44 11.61 4.96
CA LYS A 451 4.86 12.40 6.14
C LYS A 451 4.19 13.77 6.17
N ALA A 452 4.07 14.44 5.03
CA ALA A 452 3.38 15.71 4.92
C ALA A 452 1.88 15.59 5.22
N ALA A 453 1.23 14.52 4.75
CA ALA A 453 -0.16 14.24 5.10
C ALA A 453 -0.33 13.97 6.60
N ALA A 454 0.55 13.15 7.19
CA ALA A 454 0.58 12.91 8.62
C ALA A 454 0.76 14.21 9.42
N ALA A 455 1.64 15.11 8.96
CA ALA A 455 1.86 16.41 9.60
C ALA A 455 0.62 17.31 9.57
N ARG A 456 -0.11 17.35 8.44
CA ARG A 456 -1.37 18.11 8.35
C ARG A 456 -2.46 17.55 9.27
N ILE A 457 -2.57 16.23 9.39
CA ILE A 457 -3.49 15.58 10.34
C ILE A 457 -3.06 15.89 11.78
N ALA A 458 -1.77 15.83 12.07
CA ALA A 458 -1.23 16.07 13.41
C ALA A 458 -1.43 17.51 13.89
N SER A 459 -1.39 18.49 12.98
CA SER A 459 -1.58 19.91 13.29
C SER A 459 -3.03 20.36 13.38
N ASP A 460 -3.99 19.53 12.95
CA ASP A 460 -5.41 19.87 12.98
C ASP A 460 -6.04 19.48 14.32
N PRO A 461 -6.52 20.48 15.12
CA PRO A 461 -7.07 20.22 16.44
C PRO A 461 -8.41 19.45 16.43
N SER A 462 -9.06 19.33 15.27
CA SER A 462 -10.32 18.57 15.13
C SER A 462 -10.11 17.05 15.17
N PHE A 463 -8.84 16.58 15.13
CA PHE A 463 -8.52 15.17 15.20
C PHE A 463 -8.41 14.70 16.66
N ASP A 464 -9.12 13.63 16.94
CA ASP A 464 -9.05 12.95 18.24
C ASP A 464 -7.86 12.00 18.28
N TRP A 465 -6.92 12.33 19.17
CA TRP A 465 -5.73 11.52 19.41
C TRP A 465 -5.89 10.76 20.73
N PRO A 466 -5.92 9.41 20.71
CA PRO A 466 -5.92 8.63 21.95
C PRO A 466 -4.71 8.98 22.80
N ALA A 467 -4.76 8.73 24.09
CA ALA A 467 -3.62 8.90 24.99
C ALA A 467 -2.37 8.20 24.42
N ALA A 468 -1.19 8.80 24.59
CA ALA A 468 0.05 8.14 24.22
C ALA A 468 0.22 6.88 25.06
N ARG A 469 0.52 5.76 24.43
CA ARG A 469 0.66 4.46 25.08
C ARG A 469 2.06 3.92 24.88
N ILE A 470 2.60 3.30 25.89
CA ILE A 470 3.79 2.46 25.74
C ILE A 470 3.36 1.06 25.26
N PRO A 471 4.29 0.27 24.69
CA PRO A 471 3.95 -1.08 24.21
C PRO A 471 3.27 -1.97 25.25
N GLN A 472 3.60 -1.82 26.55
CA GLN A 472 3.00 -2.60 27.63
C GLN A 472 1.51 -2.33 27.80
N ASP A 473 1.08 -1.07 27.65
CA ASP A 473 -0.35 -0.71 27.75
C ASP A 473 -1.20 -1.43 26.70
N GLU A 474 -0.67 -1.59 25.46
CA GLU A 474 -1.37 -2.33 24.39
C GLU A 474 -1.43 -3.83 24.71
N ILE A 475 -0.35 -4.38 25.26
CA ILE A 475 -0.28 -5.80 25.66
C ILE A 475 -1.33 -6.09 26.72
N ASP A 476 -1.39 -5.27 27.78
CA ASP A 476 -2.27 -5.49 28.92
C ASP A 476 -3.75 -5.33 28.51
N GLU A 477 -4.09 -4.27 27.74
CA GLU A 477 -5.44 -4.02 27.28
C GLU A 477 -5.97 -5.13 26.37
N LYS A 478 -5.17 -5.54 25.39
CA LYS A 478 -5.53 -6.57 24.42
C LYS A 478 -5.24 -7.99 24.92
N LYS A 479 -4.66 -8.15 26.10
CA LYS A 479 -4.25 -9.44 26.70
C LYS A 479 -3.39 -10.26 25.74
N LEU A 480 -2.42 -9.61 25.08
CA LEU A 480 -1.59 -10.25 24.09
C LEU A 480 -0.61 -11.23 24.71
N ARG A 481 -0.48 -12.41 24.10
CA ARG A 481 0.51 -13.42 24.50
C ARG A 481 1.83 -13.17 23.79
N VAL A 482 2.53 -12.11 24.20
CA VAL A 482 3.88 -11.77 23.75
C VAL A 482 4.80 -11.66 24.94
N ALA A 483 6.08 -11.94 24.74
CA ALA A 483 7.10 -11.79 25.77
C ALA A 483 8.33 -11.06 25.21
N ARG A 484 9.07 -10.40 26.10
CA ARG A 484 10.40 -9.85 25.79
C ARG A 484 11.46 -10.80 26.30
N GLU A 485 12.20 -11.42 25.40
CA GLU A 485 13.25 -12.38 25.73
C GLU A 485 14.60 -11.88 25.29
N THR A 486 15.62 -12.30 26.03
CA THR A 486 17.01 -12.04 25.67
C THR A 486 17.44 -13.00 24.56
N VAL A 487 17.92 -12.45 23.46
CA VAL A 487 18.42 -13.21 22.31
C VAL A 487 19.86 -12.82 21.98
N CYS A 488 20.56 -13.70 21.30
CA CYS A 488 21.91 -13.42 20.81
C CYS A 488 21.87 -12.40 19.65
N THR A 489 22.60 -11.30 19.78
CA THR A 489 22.62 -10.24 18.75
C THR A 489 23.10 -10.76 17.40
N ALA A 490 24.10 -11.64 17.41
CA ALA A 490 24.73 -12.12 16.18
C ALA A 490 23.94 -13.20 15.45
N THR A 491 23.19 -14.05 16.17
CA THR A 491 22.49 -15.21 15.60
C THR A 491 20.97 -15.12 15.68
N GLY A 492 20.44 -14.24 16.53
CA GLY A 492 19.02 -14.16 16.84
C GLY A 492 18.52 -15.33 17.69
N GLU A 493 19.38 -16.14 18.27
CA GLU A 493 18.98 -17.32 19.03
C GLU A 493 18.56 -16.97 20.46
N LEU A 494 17.58 -17.72 20.97
CA LEU A 494 17.15 -17.63 22.37
C LEU A 494 18.16 -18.25 23.33
N ASP A 495 18.99 -19.20 22.87
CA ASP A 495 20.12 -19.71 23.67
C ASP A 495 21.25 -18.67 23.67
N THR A 496 21.38 -17.97 24.76
CA THR A 496 22.39 -16.92 24.94
C THR A 496 23.52 -17.32 25.86
N SER A 497 23.64 -18.58 26.24
CA SER A 497 24.63 -19.07 27.23
C SER A 497 26.06 -18.69 26.87
N LEU A 498 26.44 -18.87 25.62
CA LEU A 498 27.79 -18.57 25.07
C LEU A 498 27.81 -17.29 24.22
N CYS A 499 26.71 -16.58 24.06
CA CYS A 499 26.66 -15.40 23.21
C CYS A 499 27.34 -14.19 23.86
N PRO A 500 28.33 -13.53 23.20
CA PRO A 500 29.04 -12.38 23.78
C PRO A 500 28.17 -11.12 23.87
N GLU A 501 27.29 -10.91 22.89
CA GLU A 501 26.41 -9.74 22.84
C GLU A 501 24.94 -10.16 22.80
N LYS A 502 24.14 -9.58 23.69
CA LYS A 502 22.75 -9.93 23.88
C LYS A 502 21.86 -8.71 23.66
N THR A 503 20.70 -8.95 23.09
CA THR A 503 19.65 -7.91 22.91
C THR A 503 18.30 -8.47 23.30
N LEU A 504 17.32 -7.58 23.50
CA LEU A 504 15.95 -7.96 23.77
C LEU A 504 15.17 -8.08 22.45
N SER A 505 14.32 -9.09 22.38
CA SER A 505 13.42 -9.34 21.25
C SER A 505 12.02 -9.64 21.72
N TRP A 506 11.02 -9.16 21.00
CA TRP A 506 9.65 -9.62 21.15
C TRP A 506 9.49 -11.00 20.50
N ILE A 507 8.93 -11.93 21.24
CA ILE A 507 8.62 -13.29 20.79
C ILE A 507 7.16 -13.62 21.01
N LEU A 508 6.66 -14.62 20.29
CA LEU A 508 5.35 -15.23 20.49
C LEU A 508 5.55 -16.55 21.25
N PRO A 509 5.29 -16.62 22.56
CA PRO A 509 5.47 -17.82 23.36
C PRO A 509 4.65 -19.00 22.79
N GLY A 510 5.28 -20.16 22.67
CA GLY A 510 4.67 -21.37 22.09
C GLY A 510 4.64 -21.41 20.56
N LYS A 511 4.95 -20.30 19.87
CA LYS A 511 5.07 -20.25 18.40
C LYS A 511 6.52 -20.06 17.94
N THR A 512 7.21 -19.06 18.50
CA THR A 512 8.59 -18.74 18.09
C THR A 512 9.51 -19.93 18.27
N SER A 513 10.18 -20.34 17.19
CA SER A 513 11.08 -21.48 17.18
C SER A 513 12.35 -21.22 17.99
N VAL A 514 12.66 -22.08 18.93
CA VAL A 514 13.93 -22.09 19.67
C VAL A 514 14.90 -23.00 18.89
N LYS A 515 15.70 -22.41 18.00
CA LYS A 515 16.76 -23.15 17.30
C LYS A 515 18.10 -22.70 17.84
N SER A 516 18.95 -23.66 18.23
CA SER A 516 20.36 -23.39 18.47
C SER A 516 21.15 -23.77 17.22
N THR A 517 21.92 -22.85 16.67
CA THR A 517 22.82 -23.09 15.53
C THR A 517 24.15 -23.61 15.99
N GLY A 518 24.48 -23.49 17.27
CA GLY A 518 25.77 -23.84 17.84
C GLY A 518 26.95 -23.05 17.25
N VAL A 519 26.63 -21.80 16.82
CA VAL A 519 27.68 -20.91 16.29
C VAL A 519 28.72 -20.57 17.34
N PHE A 520 28.28 -20.23 18.56
CA PHE A 520 29.21 -19.95 19.66
C PHE A 520 29.55 -21.22 20.41
N ARG A 521 30.86 -21.49 20.55
CA ARG A 521 31.38 -22.68 21.24
C ARG A 521 32.56 -22.29 22.13
N GLU A 522 32.66 -22.94 23.29
CA GLU A 522 33.89 -22.88 24.10
C GLU A 522 35.00 -23.67 23.42
N ILE A 523 36.17 -23.07 23.29
CA ILE A 523 37.41 -23.73 22.89
C ILE A 523 38.46 -23.54 23.99
N LEU A 524 39.35 -24.49 24.06
CA LEU A 524 40.50 -24.41 24.93
C LEU A 524 41.66 -23.77 24.15
N VAL A 525 42.24 -22.71 24.70
CA VAL A 525 43.34 -21.97 24.06
C VAL A 525 44.52 -21.87 25.03
N ARG A 526 45.72 -22.23 24.59
CA ARG A 526 46.94 -22.05 25.39
C ARG A 526 47.33 -20.58 25.39
N GLU A 527 47.50 -20.03 26.57
CA GLU A 527 47.80 -18.60 26.72
C GLU A 527 49.12 -18.16 26.09
N SER A 528 50.14 -19.06 26.17
CA SER A 528 51.50 -18.79 25.66
C SER A 528 51.60 -18.78 24.14
N THR A 529 50.79 -19.58 23.44
CA THR A 529 50.85 -19.74 21.98
C THR A 529 49.67 -19.19 21.23
N GLY A 530 48.54 -19.03 21.91
CA GLY A 530 47.25 -18.66 21.27
C GLY A 530 46.64 -19.81 20.45
N LEU A 531 47.22 -21.02 20.49
CA LEU A 531 46.74 -22.19 19.74
C LEU A 531 45.67 -22.96 20.53
N ARG A 532 44.84 -23.75 19.85
CA ARG A 532 43.82 -24.59 20.50
C ARG A 532 44.47 -25.78 21.18
N ALA A 533 44.21 -25.93 22.47
CA ALA A 533 44.67 -27.07 23.27
C ALA A 533 43.70 -28.24 23.22
N CYS A 534 44.20 -29.47 23.35
CA CYS A 534 43.40 -30.71 23.39
C CYS A 534 42.65 -30.91 24.70
N ALA A 535 43.22 -30.48 25.81
CA ALA A 535 42.68 -30.70 27.14
C ALA A 535 42.92 -29.49 28.04
N ALA A 536 42.10 -29.37 29.06
CA ALA A 536 42.29 -28.37 30.09
C ALA A 536 43.53 -28.70 30.92
N GLY A 537 44.29 -27.67 31.29
CA GLY A 537 45.50 -27.80 32.09
C GLY A 537 46.11 -26.44 32.43
N PRO A 538 47.25 -26.40 33.13
CA PRO A 538 47.94 -25.17 33.44
C PRO A 538 48.25 -24.33 32.19
N GLY A 539 47.97 -23.04 32.20
CA GLY A 539 48.18 -22.12 31.06
C GLY A 539 47.20 -22.31 29.89
N VAL A 540 46.09 -23.05 30.09
CA VAL A 540 45.00 -23.19 29.13
C VAL A 540 43.76 -22.54 29.65
N LYS A 541 43.17 -21.62 28.87
CA LYS A 541 41.93 -20.97 29.20
C LYS A 541 40.79 -21.36 28.25
N LYS A 542 39.55 -21.31 28.74
CA LYS A 542 38.35 -21.40 27.93
C LYS A 542 38.05 -20.06 27.28
N VAL A 543 37.83 -20.07 25.98
CA VAL A 543 37.49 -18.88 25.20
C VAL A 543 36.27 -19.21 24.33
N VAL A 544 35.30 -18.36 24.33
CA VAL A 544 34.17 -18.50 23.41
C VAL A 544 34.58 -18.02 22.02
N TRP A 545 34.37 -18.86 21.01
CA TRP A 545 34.69 -18.55 19.63
C TRP A 545 33.48 -18.81 18.71
N GLU A 546 33.41 -18.05 17.59
CA GLU A 546 32.33 -18.17 16.61
C GLU A 546 32.69 -19.15 15.48
N PHE A 547 31.84 -20.14 15.26
CA PHE A 547 31.96 -21.16 14.21
C PHE A 547 30.80 -21.04 13.22
N TRP A 548 30.92 -20.09 12.34
CA TRP A 548 29.92 -19.91 11.33
C TRP A 548 29.95 -21.01 10.29
N PRO A 549 28.79 -21.58 9.88
CA PRO A 549 28.72 -22.50 8.75
C PRO A 549 29.37 -21.88 7.50
N THR A 550 29.97 -22.68 6.65
CA THR A 550 30.78 -22.21 5.51
C THR A 550 30.01 -21.28 4.58
N HIS A 551 28.71 -21.53 4.36
CA HIS A 551 27.88 -20.66 3.55
C HIS A 551 27.72 -19.26 4.13
N PHE A 552 27.75 -19.08 5.46
CA PHE A 552 27.75 -17.77 6.12
C PHE A 552 29.12 -17.08 5.99
N GLN A 553 30.22 -17.81 6.09
CA GLN A 553 31.55 -17.19 5.97
C GLN A 553 31.72 -16.45 4.64
N LYS A 554 31.19 -17.05 3.56
CA LYS A 554 31.21 -16.41 2.25
C LYS A 554 30.29 -15.19 2.18
N VAL A 555 29.10 -15.28 2.78
CA VAL A 555 28.15 -14.15 2.87
C VAL A 555 28.77 -12.97 3.64
N PHE A 556 29.47 -13.25 4.75
CA PHE A 556 30.19 -12.21 5.50
C PHE A 556 31.27 -11.54 4.64
N LEU A 557 32.06 -12.34 3.90
CA LEU A 557 33.10 -11.80 3.03
C LEU A 557 32.52 -10.93 1.91
N GLU A 558 31.43 -11.37 1.26
CA GLU A 558 30.73 -10.62 0.22
C GLU A 558 30.09 -9.30 0.77
N ALA A 559 29.67 -9.32 2.03
CA ALA A 559 29.18 -8.14 2.75
C ALA A 559 30.29 -7.24 3.34
N GLY A 560 31.57 -7.59 3.13
CA GLY A 560 32.70 -6.86 3.71
C GLY A 560 32.89 -7.05 5.21
N ILE A 561 32.25 -8.06 5.81
CA ILE A 561 32.35 -8.37 7.24
C ILE A 561 33.49 -9.38 7.44
N VAL A 562 34.57 -8.91 8.04
CA VAL A 562 35.72 -9.78 8.31
C VAL A 562 35.48 -10.57 9.60
N LYS A 563 35.37 -11.90 9.47
CA LYS A 563 35.31 -12.85 10.58
C LYS A 563 36.65 -13.48 10.82
N ARG A 564 37.10 -13.58 12.08
CA ARG A 564 38.36 -14.23 12.43
C ARG A 564 38.20 -15.74 12.42
N PRO A 565 39.04 -16.51 11.68
CA PRO A 565 39.00 -17.95 11.76
C PRO A 565 39.41 -18.41 13.17
N PRO A 566 38.89 -19.57 13.64
CA PRO A 566 39.31 -20.12 14.91
C PRO A 566 40.82 -20.42 14.88
N PRO A 567 41.51 -20.27 16.02
CA PRO A 567 42.93 -20.59 16.10
C PRO A 567 43.20 -22.04 15.67
N PRO A 568 44.30 -22.33 15.01
CA PRO A 568 44.69 -23.71 14.69
C PRO A 568 44.97 -24.49 15.97
N TYR A 569 44.91 -25.80 15.90
CA TYR A 569 45.27 -26.68 17.00
C TYR A 569 46.79 -26.72 17.23
N GLU A 570 47.17 -26.97 18.48
CA GLU A 570 48.58 -27.38 18.80
C GLU A 570 48.93 -28.70 18.10
N ALA A 571 50.20 -28.87 17.76
CA ALA A 571 50.69 -30.09 17.14
C ALA A 571 50.33 -31.32 18.01
N GLY A 572 49.76 -32.34 17.39
CA GLY A 572 49.32 -33.57 18.05
C GLY A 572 47.86 -33.52 18.60
N CYS A 573 47.20 -32.37 18.58
CA CYS A 573 45.80 -32.23 19.03
C CYS A 573 44.78 -32.72 18.00
N GLU A 574 45.08 -32.74 16.75
CA GLU A 574 44.17 -33.04 15.65
C GLU A 574 43.54 -34.44 15.76
N ALA A 575 44.28 -35.42 16.29
CA ALA A 575 43.83 -36.81 16.45
C ALA A 575 42.90 -37.05 17.66
N VAL A 576 42.91 -36.15 18.68
CA VAL A 576 42.22 -36.37 19.96
C VAL A 576 40.88 -35.62 20.03
N SER A 577 40.74 -34.59 19.25
CA SER A 577 39.60 -33.63 19.40
C SER A 577 38.31 -34.04 18.72
N GLY A 578 38.25 -35.20 18.04
CA GLY A 578 37.02 -35.62 17.32
C GLY A 578 36.57 -34.60 16.26
N VAL A 579 37.45 -33.69 15.87
CA VAL A 579 37.19 -32.81 14.72
C VAL A 579 37.13 -33.72 13.50
N PRO A 580 36.13 -33.58 12.64
CA PRO A 580 36.06 -34.38 11.43
C PRO A 580 37.34 -34.18 10.61
N GLY A 581 38.34 -35.00 10.85
CA GLY A 581 39.56 -35.14 10.04
C GLY A 581 39.24 -35.86 8.75
N GLY A 582 38.18 -35.43 8.09
CA GLY A 582 37.74 -35.98 6.82
C GLY A 582 38.43 -35.29 5.65
N ARG A 583 38.46 -35.98 4.51
CA ARG A 583 39.02 -35.45 3.28
C ARG A 583 38.07 -34.34 2.73
N PRO A 584 38.62 -33.25 2.16
CA PRO A 584 37.81 -32.28 1.46
C PRO A 584 37.04 -32.96 0.31
N PRO A 585 35.86 -32.42 -0.05
CA PRO A 585 35.05 -32.99 -1.14
C PRO A 585 35.90 -33.07 -2.43
N ALA A 586 35.95 -34.22 -3.06
CA ALA A 586 36.63 -34.39 -4.34
C ALA A 586 35.64 -34.10 -5.49
N ILE A 587 35.89 -33.08 -6.31
CA ILE A 587 35.05 -32.78 -7.47
C ILE A 587 35.18 -33.92 -8.49
N VAL A 588 34.11 -34.70 -8.68
CA VAL A 588 34.06 -35.85 -9.60
C VAL A 588 33.61 -35.40 -10.98
N SER A 589 32.69 -34.44 -11.06
CA SER A 589 32.20 -33.88 -12.31
C SER A 589 31.99 -32.36 -12.17
N PRO A 590 32.42 -31.57 -13.16
CA PRO A 590 33.25 -31.93 -14.34
C PRO A 590 34.63 -32.44 -13.97
N ARG A 591 35.19 -33.33 -14.78
CA ARG A 591 36.58 -33.83 -14.55
C ARG A 591 37.59 -32.71 -14.81
N GLU A 592 38.79 -32.87 -14.23
CA GLU A 592 39.90 -31.94 -14.47
C GLU A 592 40.27 -31.89 -15.96
N GLY A 593 40.52 -30.67 -16.47
CA GLY A 593 40.80 -30.48 -17.89
C GLY A 593 39.59 -30.52 -18.82
N THR A 594 38.37 -30.73 -18.29
CA THR A 594 37.16 -30.70 -19.12
C THR A 594 36.92 -29.28 -19.64
N VAL A 595 36.71 -29.16 -20.94
CA VAL A 595 36.20 -27.94 -21.59
C VAL A 595 34.73 -28.18 -21.91
N LEU A 596 33.85 -27.31 -21.40
CA LEU A 596 32.43 -27.34 -21.70
C LEU A 596 32.15 -26.43 -22.91
N TYR A 597 31.14 -26.81 -23.70
CA TYR A 597 30.72 -26.02 -24.84
C TYR A 597 29.26 -25.60 -24.72
N ALA A 598 28.99 -24.29 -24.91
CA ALA A 598 27.66 -23.77 -25.12
C ALA A 598 27.33 -23.90 -26.61
N VAL A 599 26.42 -24.83 -26.97
CA VAL A 599 26.15 -25.24 -28.35
C VAL A 599 25.04 -24.39 -28.96
N GLY A 600 25.24 -23.90 -30.18
CA GLY A 600 24.30 -23.09 -30.93
C GLY A 600 24.01 -21.72 -30.24
N ASN A 601 22.73 -21.30 -30.22
CA ASN A 601 22.32 -20.03 -29.60
C ASN A 601 22.23 -20.10 -28.06
N ALA A 602 22.71 -21.17 -27.42
CA ALA A 602 22.64 -21.28 -25.96
C ALA A 602 23.61 -20.31 -25.29
N GLU A 603 23.12 -19.50 -24.37
CA GLU A 603 23.93 -18.55 -23.59
C GLU A 603 24.87 -19.23 -22.57
N ALA A 604 24.61 -20.51 -22.24
CA ALA A 604 25.35 -21.26 -21.22
C ALA A 604 25.42 -22.76 -21.52
N ALA A 605 26.53 -23.41 -21.17
CA ALA A 605 26.70 -24.85 -21.18
C ALA A 605 26.03 -25.50 -19.97
N ARG A 606 25.27 -26.58 -20.16
CA ARG A 606 24.69 -27.36 -19.05
C ARG A 606 25.66 -28.44 -18.60
N THR A 607 25.87 -28.55 -17.31
CA THR A 607 26.71 -29.61 -16.70
C THR A 607 26.13 -30.06 -15.37
N LEU A 608 26.45 -31.27 -14.95
CA LEU A 608 26.13 -31.84 -13.65
C LEU A 608 27.36 -31.77 -12.75
N LEU A 609 27.21 -31.04 -11.64
CA LEU A 609 28.23 -30.97 -10.60
C LEU A 609 28.06 -32.16 -9.66
N ARG A 610 29.15 -32.92 -9.44
CA ARG A 610 29.22 -34.03 -8.47
C ARG A 610 30.49 -33.94 -7.68
N ALA A 611 30.40 -34.20 -6.38
CA ALA A 611 31.54 -34.36 -5.49
C ALA A 611 31.44 -35.68 -4.71
N GLY A 612 32.54 -36.33 -4.53
CA GLY A 612 32.72 -37.40 -3.57
C GLY A 612 33.08 -36.78 -2.22
N THR A 613 32.39 -37.17 -1.16
CA THR A 613 32.58 -36.67 0.20
C THR A 613 32.80 -37.83 1.15
N ASP A 614 33.40 -37.54 2.29
CA ASP A 614 33.42 -38.50 3.39
C ASP A 614 31.99 -38.70 3.97
N PRO A 615 31.71 -39.84 4.64
CA PRO A 615 30.36 -40.20 5.13
C PRO A 615 29.77 -39.23 6.15
N ASP A 616 30.58 -38.41 6.78
CA ASP A 616 30.21 -37.41 7.78
C ASP A 616 29.58 -36.16 7.19
N ALA A 617 29.80 -35.87 5.89
CA ALA A 617 29.22 -34.77 5.18
C ALA A 617 27.79 -35.06 4.69
N LYS A 618 26.85 -34.13 4.89
CA LYS A 618 25.45 -34.26 4.48
C LYS A 618 25.14 -33.46 3.21
N PHE A 619 25.85 -32.35 2.98
CA PHE A 619 25.62 -31.44 1.88
C PHE A 619 26.92 -30.96 1.25
N VAL A 620 26.84 -30.62 -0.05
CA VAL A 620 27.96 -29.99 -0.79
C VAL A 620 27.43 -28.66 -1.35
N TYR A 621 28.11 -27.57 -1.05
CA TYR A 621 27.89 -26.24 -1.52
C TYR A 621 28.82 -25.93 -2.69
N TRP A 622 28.25 -25.46 -3.80
CA TRP A 622 28.95 -25.23 -5.04
C TRP A 622 29.08 -23.75 -5.36
N TYR A 623 30.24 -23.33 -5.83
CA TYR A 623 30.53 -21.95 -6.17
C TYR A 623 31.33 -21.86 -7.47
N SER A 624 31.11 -20.76 -8.24
CA SER A 624 31.95 -20.36 -9.38
C SER A 624 32.59 -19.01 -9.05
N GLY A 625 33.91 -19.03 -8.74
CA GLY A 625 34.57 -17.86 -8.17
C GLY A 625 33.84 -17.40 -6.89
N ASN A 626 33.29 -16.22 -6.92
CA ASN A 626 32.51 -15.67 -5.79
C ASN A 626 30.98 -15.88 -5.90
N THR A 627 30.52 -16.55 -6.95
CA THR A 627 29.07 -16.75 -7.17
C THR A 627 28.65 -18.12 -6.63
N PHE A 628 27.63 -18.13 -5.76
CA PHE A 628 27.03 -19.38 -5.29
C PHE A 628 26.18 -20.00 -6.42
N ILE A 629 26.43 -21.27 -6.72
CA ILE A 629 25.72 -22.03 -7.75
C ILE A 629 24.49 -22.74 -7.14
N GLY A 630 24.74 -23.41 -5.99
CA GLY A 630 23.69 -24.19 -5.34
C GLY A 630 24.22 -25.14 -4.29
N VAL A 631 23.32 -25.92 -3.69
CA VAL A 631 23.64 -26.98 -2.73
C VAL A 631 23.05 -28.30 -3.20
N SER A 632 23.78 -29.37 -3.03
CA SER A 632 23.28 -30.73 -3.26
C SER A 632 23.50 -31.61 -2.02
N PRO A 633 22.55 -32.51 -1.70
CA PRO A 633 22.83 -33.58 -0.75
C PRO A 633 24.00 -34.41 -1.22
N THR A 634 24.78 -34.95 -0.27
CA THR A 634 25.88 -35.84 -0.56
C THR A 634 25.47 -36.97 -1.49
N GLY A 635 26.25 -37.21 -2.53
CA GLY A 635 26.01 -38.25 -3.54
C GLY A 635 25.00 -37.87 -4.64
N LYS A 636 24.28 -36.73 -4.52
CA LYS A 636 23.37 -36.26 -5.57
C LYS A 636 24.03 -35.16 -6.43
N PRO A 637 23.81 -35.18 -7.76
CA PRO A 637 24.32 -34.14 -8.64
C PRO A 637 23.50 -32.83 -8.52
N LEU A 638 24.15 -31.70 -8.83
CA LEU A 638 23.55 -30.40 -9.04
C LEU A 638 23.66 -29.99 -10.51
N GLU A 639 22.58 -29.66 -11.16
CA GLU A 639 22.61 -29.07 -12.51
C GLU A 639 23.12 -27.63 -12.44
N TRP A 640 24.08 -27.30 -13.29
CA TRP A 640 24.59 -25.93 -13.43
C TRP A 640 24.63 -25.51 -14.89
N ARG A 641 24.22 -24.25 -15.13
CA ARG A 641 24.35 -23.58 -16.43
C ARG A 641 25.53 -22.62 -16.36
N ALA A 642 26.63 -23.01 -16.98
CA ALA A 642 27.89 -22.28 -16.97
C ALA A 642 27.98 -21.37 -18.21
N THR A 643 28.12 -20.06 -18.00
CA THR A 643 28.35 -19.11 -19.10
C THR A 643 29.75 -19.27 -19.68
N PRO A 644 29.96 -18.87 -20.97
CA PRO A 644 31.30 -18.89 -21.54
C PRO A 644 32.31 -18.08 -20.72
N GLY A 645 33.48 -18.64 -20.48
CA GLY A 645 34.53 -18.04 -19.65
C GLY A 645 35.34 -19.08 -18.86
N THR A 646 36.27 -18.59 -18.04
CA THR A 646 37.03 -19.42 -17.10
C THR A 646 36.42 -19.32 -15.72
N HIS A 647 35.99 -20.44 -15.15
CA HIS A 647 35.31 -20.53 -13.87
C HIS A 647 36.22 -21.24 -12.84
N ARG A 648 36.36 -20.63 -11.68
CA ARG A 648 36.95 -21.25 -10.52
C ARG A 648 35.87 -21.97 -9.72
N LEU A 649 35.63 -23.25 -10.04
CA LEU A 649 34.60 -24.06 -9.39
C LEU A 649 35.07 -24.53 -8.03
N THR A 650 34.32 -24.23 -6.96
CA THR A 650 34.63 -24.67 -5.59
C THR A 650 33.49 -25.54 -5.06
N ALA A 651 33.84 -26.70 -4.54
CA ALA A 651 32.96 -27.57 -3.77
C ALA A 651 33.34 -27.48 -2.29
N THR A 652 32.40 -27.19 -1.42
CA THR A 652 32.60 -27.10 0.04
C THR A 652 31.55 -27.94 0.72
N ASP A 653 31.91 -28.81 1.65
CA ASP A 653 30.95 -29.57 2.44
C ASP A 653 30.40 -28.76 3.62
N ASP A 654 29.39 -29.30 4.30
CA ASP A 654 28.73 -28.68 5.47
C ASP A 654 29.63 -28.62 6.71
N LEU A 655 30.81 -29.28 6.68
CA LEU A 655 31.84 -29.24 7.71
C LEU A 655 32.96 -28.24 7.40
N GLY A 656 32.88 -27.54 6.25
CA GLY A 656 33.79 -26.46 5.87
C GLY A 656 35.01 -26.90 5.07
N ARG A 657 35.13 -28.19 4.74
CA ARG A 657 36.26 -28.72 3.90
C ARG A 657 35.98 -28.36 2.46
N SER A 658 36.94 -27.83 1.73
CA SER A 658 36.73 -27.34 0.36
C SER A 658 37.82 -27.76 -0.61
N THR A 659 37.41 -27.96 -1.87
CA THR A 659 38.28 -28.20 -3.02
C THR A 659 37.90 -27.27 -4.15
N THR A 660 38.90 -26.76 -4.85
CA THR A 660 38.70 -25.85 -5.98
C THR A 660 39.28 -26.43 -7.25
N ARG A 661 38.59 -26.19 -8.38
CA ARG A 661 39.03 -26.62 -9.72
C ARG A 661 38.74 -25.51 -10.74
N THR A 662 39.63 -25.34 -11.71
CA THR A 662 39.39 -24.43 -12.83
C THR A 662 38.66 -25.17 -13.95
N LEU A 663 37.61 -24.53 -14.49
CA LEU A 663 36.81 -25.04 -15.58
C LEU A 663 36.73 -23.98 -16.69
N VAL A 664 36.88 -24.43 -17.94
CA VAL A 664 36.77 -23.55 -19.11
C VAL A 664 35.46 -23.87 -19.85
N VAL A 665 34.70 -22.83 -20.17
CA VAL A 665 33.49 -22.92 -20.98
C VAL A 665 33.68 -22.10 -22.24
N ARG A 666 33.49 -22.72 -23.42
CA ARG A 666 33.66 -22.09 -24.74
C ARG A 666 32.32 -22.01 -25.46
N ARG A 667 32.17 -21.06 -26.36
CA ARG A 667 31.11 -21.10 -27.38
C ARG A 667 31.59 -22.03 -28.50
N GLN A 668 30.67 -22.85 -28.99
CA GLN A 668 30.88 -23.67 -30.17
C GLN A 668 30.18 -22.98 -31.35
#